data_36a1507cab7f25e2c0fc1cf495132aed
#
_entry.id   36a1507cab7f25e2c0fc1cf495132aed
#
_cell.length_a   1.000
_cell.length_b   1.000
_cell.length_c   1.000
_cell.angle_alpha   90.00
_cell.angle_beta   90.00
_cell.angle_gamma   90.00
#
_symmetry.space_group_name_H-M   'P 1'
#
loop_
_entity.id
_entity.type
_entity.pdbx_description
1 polymer ?
#
loop_
_entity_poly.entity_id
_entity_poly.type
_entity_poly.pdbx_seq_one_letter_code
_entity_poly.pdbx_strand_id
1 'polypeptide(L)'
;MFHRNSINHLLLLSVALLLAPQLCGADRESTQPVRLELAPLALQLQRGQSHRLLLTAFYKDGSSADWTAAASYQTSHAELITVNAAGIVQAQAAGTATVTAQANELEATVDISILETAFPVVPDFDTHIVAALSRAGCSQGACHGSPQGKGGFLLSLRGFQPPLDFKSLAREEMGRRLNPLDPENSLILLKGTSRIAHQGGKRFTHKDEDYQVLHRWIGAGHPASSHVRTLEQLELIPSVAELHRSAPQQQLLARAHFSDGSVEDVTGLAVFEMADNAAATVSDDGQVSFSNTAEAAVLVRFLDRIETVRLTYINRDEDFKFASPRAHNPIDELVFARQAQLQLKPAGLATDEIFLRRVYLDAIGAIPTPAEARAFLDSDDPDKRTRLISELLEREEYARFWALKWADVMRANREAVSLRGVHSFHRFLIRIFADDQPLDQVAARILTSRGNTIHYPEANFYRIARTPTDAAESFSQLFLGVRIQCAKCHNHPYESISQRNYYELSAHFSRVRLKGIRFGLDDEVVFLAQDGDVTMPGTEEPLTPAAFGVVTATDSQSPDRRSGLANWLTTDENQFFARSTVNRIWYHLMGQGIVEPIDDFRRSNPPSNPELLDLLASRFIEEGYRVRPVVEMILNSSTYQLSSRDTVVQGERAADASRYFVAPIVRLLTAEQILDAISTATGIPEVFEGYPLGTTAVGLAEGNVNHKFLKAFTRPIRDVACDCARDTDPTLNQVIHLLNNPSILDKIDAPDSRLGQWLTQGLADSEVIENVYLATLSRRPTRQEYRIAHKHFKAVGDRAAAMRDLQHALLNANEFLLRH
;
A
#
# COMPACT_ATOMS: atom_id res chain seq x y z
N MET A 1 -43.46 12.84 -26.12
CA MET A 1 -44.51 11.82 -25.94
C MET A 1 -43.82 10.58 -25.36
N PHE A 2 -44.02 10.38 -24.03
CA PHE A 2 -44.29 9.11 -23.35
C PHE A 2 -43.19 8.03 -23.41
N HIS A 3 -42.73 7.38 -22.41
CA HIS A 3 -42.91 7.28 -20.94
C HIS A 3 -41.71 6.47 -20.45
N ARG A 4 -40.94 6.86 -19.40
CA ARG A 4 -41.05 6.49 -17.98
C ARG A 4 -41.24 5.00 -17.67
N ASN A 5 -40.19 4.41 -17.09
CA ASN A 5 -40.18 3.74 -15.79
C ASN A 5 -38.71 3.26 -15.56
N SER A 6 -37.89 3.81 -14.77
CA SER A 6 -37.81 4.35 -13.41
C SER A 6 -37.87 3.29 -12.30
N ILE A 7 -36.80 3.33 -11.51
CA ILE A 7 -36.78 3.40 -10.07
C ILE A 7 -37.04 2.08 -9.35
N ASN A 8 -35.99 1.55 -8.76
CA ASN A 8 -35.85 1.41 -7.30
C ASN A 8 -34.67 0.48 -7.01
N HIS A 9 -33.57 1.03 -6.56
CA HIS A 9 -32.65 0.45 -5.55
C HIS A 9 -31.66 1.52 -5.13
N LEU A 10 -32.21 2.49 -4.40
CA LEU A 10 -31.41 3.43 -3.60
C LEU A 10 -32.27 3.81 -2.42
N LEU A 11 -32.07 3.13 -1.31
CA LEU A 11 -32.47 3.57 0.02
C LEU A 11 -32.18 2.47 1.04
N LEU A 12 -30.95 2.45 1.54
CA LEU A 12 -30.62 1.87 2.85
C LEU A 12 -29.15 2.21 3.20
N LEU A 13 -28.85 3.51 3.26
CA LEU A 13 -27.62 4.00 3.89
C LEU A 13 -27.81 5.47 4.27
N SER A 14 -28.63 5.69 5.26
CA SER A 14 -28.66 6.97 5.98
C SER A 14 -29.56 6.88 7.20
N VAL A 15 -29.08 6.27 8.27
CA VAL A 15 -29.44 6.55 9.68
C VAL A 15 -28.38 5.92 10.57
N ALA A 16 -27.28 6.60 10.79
CA ALA A 16 -26.41 6.36 11.95
C ALA A 16 -25.49 7.57 12.15
N LEU A 17 -26.04 8.76 12.24
CA LEU A 17 -25.29 9.91 12.77
C LEU A 17 -26.29 10.70 13.62
N LEU A 18 -26.22 10.46 14.92
CA LEU A 18 -26.60 11.36 16.02
C LEU A 18 -26.80 10.56 17.30
N LEU A 19 -25.71 10.28 18.01
CA LEU A 19 -25.74 10.11 19.47
C LEU A 19 -24.30 10.22 19.98
N ALA A 20 -23.90 11.43 20.35
CA ALA A 20 -22.75 11.62 21.22
C ALA A 20 -23.08 10.96 22.57
N PRO A 21 -22.24 10.04 23.10
CA PRO A 21 -22.45 9.57 24.45
C PRO A 21 -21.88 10.59 25.43
N GLN A 22 -22.77 11.09 26.29
CA GLN A 22 -22.39 11.74 27.53
C GLN A 22 -21.57 10.78 28.38
N LEU A 23 -20.39 11.23 28.78
CA LEU A 23 -19.56 10.61 29.80
C LEU A 23 -20.32 10.50 31.10
N CYS A 24 -20.69 9.29 31.52
CA CYS A 24 -21.01 8.97 32.90
C CYS A 24 -20.83 7.48 33.17
N GLY A 25 -19.95 7.15 34.12
CA GLY A 25 -19.98 5.90 34.88
C GLY A 25 -19.25 4.73 34.23
N ALA A 26 -18.18 4.27 34.87
CA ALA A 26 -17.56 2.96 34.60
C ALA A 26 -18.59 1.84 34.87
N ASP A 27 -19.39 1.49 33.88
CA ASP A 27 -20.15 0.25 33.87
C ASP A 27 -19.18 -0.89 33.51
N ARG A 28 -19.11 -1.89 34.39
CA ARG A 28 -18.44 -3.18 34.08
C ARG A 28 -18.96 -3.65 32.74
N GLU A 29 -18.11 -3.72 31.73
CA GLU A 29 -18.44 -4.24 30.41
C GLU A 29 -19.10 -5.61 30.58
N SER A 30 -20.30 -5.74 30.06
CA SER A 30 -21.06 -6.98 30.08
C SER A 30 -20.27 -8.02 29.27
N THR A 31 -19.79 -9.05 29.94
CA THR A 31 -19.12 -10.19 29.31
C THR A 31 -20.10 -11.10 28.56
N GLN A 32 -21.39 -10.73 28.51
CA GLN A 32 -22.42 -11.50 27.82
C GLN A 32 -22.80 -10.83 26.50
N PRO A 33 -22.99 -11.62 25.44
CA PRO A 33 -23.47 -11.10 24.17
C PRO A 33 -24.90 -10.58 24.32
N VAL A 34 -25.22 -9.59 23.49
CA VAL A 34 -26.56 -8.99 23.43
C VAL A 34 -27.41 -9.55 22.30
N ARG A 35 -26.77 -10.20 21.32
CA ARG A 35 -27.44 -10.71 20.11
C ARG A 35 -26.61 -11.82 19.50
N LEU A 36 -27.30 -12.81 18.92
CA LEU A 36 -26.73 -13.82 18.03
C LEU A 36 -27.18 -13.59 16.60
N GLU A 37 -26.37 -14.01 15.64
CA GLU A 37 -26.70 -13.97 14.23
C GLU A 37 -26.11 -15.21 13.53
N LEU A 38 -26.93 -15.90 12.75
CA LEU A 38 -26.49 -17.01 11.88
C LEU A 38 -26.22 -16.47 10.48
N ALA A 39 -25.06 -16.77 9.95
CA ALA A 39 -24.68 -16.44 8.58
C ALA A 39 -24.46 -17.73 7.75
N PRO A 40 -24.88 -17.70 6.47
CA PRO A 40 -25.62 -16.66 5.78
C PRO A 40 -27.07 -16.50 6.28
N LEU A 41 -27.65 -15.32 6.14
CA LEU A 41 -29.02 -15.01 6.63
C LEU A 41 -30.13 -15.79 5.91
N ALA A 42 -29.86 -16.26 4.70
CA ALA A 42 -30.71 -17.14 3.92
C ALA A 42 -29.83 -18.07 3.11
N LEU A 43 -30.29 -19.33 2.95
CA LEU A 43 -29.50 -20.33 2.27
C LEU A 43 -30.42 -21.18 1.36
N GLN A 44 -29.98 -21.34 0.11
CA GLN A 44 -30.58 -22.24 -0.83
C GLN A 44 -29.59 -23.37 -1.17
N LEU A 45 -30.01 -24.62 -1.00
CA LEU A 45 -29.18 -25.79 -1.23
C LEU A 45 -29.80 -26.71 -2.27
N GLN A 46 -28.97 -27.45 -2.96
CA GLN A 46 -29.39 -28.62 -3.74
C GLN A 46 -29.38 -29.87 -2.86
N ARG A 47 -30.17 -30.85 -3.20
CA ARG A 47 -30.23 -32.13 -2.45
C ARG A 47 -28.85 -32.81 -2.46
N GLY A 48 -28.33 -33.16 -1.27
CA GLY A 48 -26.99 -33.72 -1.08
C GLY A 48 -25.87 -32.69 -0.89
N GLN A 49 -26.15 -31.39 -1.06
CA GLN A 49 -25.18 -30.33 -0.82
C GLN A 49 -24.96 -30.07 0.68
N SER A 50 -23.72 -29.79 1.05
CA SER A 50 -23.35 -29.37 2.40
C SER A 50 -22.96 -27.91 2.40
N HIS A 51 -23.18 -27.22 3.52
CA HIS A 51 -22.80 -25.82 3.72
C HIS A 51 -22.51 -25.53 5.19
N ARG A 52 -21.52 -24.71 5.47
CA ARG A 52 -21.21 -24.25 6.83
C ARG A 52 -22.11 -23.07 7.20
N LEU A 53 -22.60 -23.06 8.43
CA LEU A 53 -23.19 -21.90 9.09
C LEU A 53 -22.18 -21.34 10.10
N LEU A 54 -22.11 -20.02 10.24
CA LEU A 54 -21.35 -19.34 11.27
C LEU A 54 -22.30 -18.67 12.24
N LEU A 55 -22.15 -18.92 13.54
CA LEU A 55 -22.87 -18.22 14.59
C LEU A 55 -21.99 -17.15 15.19
N THR A 56 -22.39 -15.89 15.00
CA THR A 56 -21.68 -14.73 15.55
C THR A 56 -22.44 -14.17 16.74
N ALA A 57 -21.76 -14.05 17.88
CA ALA A 57 -22.24 -13.36 19.06
C ALA A 57 -21.75 -11.92 19.06
N PHE A 58 -22.66 -10.95 19.20
CA PHE A 58 -22.35 -9.52 19.23
C PHE A 58 -22.46 -8.99 20.66
N TYR A 59 -21.52 -8.15 21.05
CA TYR A 59 -21.41 -7.54 22.37
C TYR A 59 -21.80 -6.06 22.35
N LYS A 60 -22.08 -5.50 23.53
CA LYS A 60 -22.54 -4.11 23.68
C LYS A 60 -21.49 -3.09 23.22
N ASP A 61 -20.21 -3.44 23.24
CA ASP A 61 -19.11 -2.59 22.79
C ASP A 61 -18.88 -2.63 21.25
N GLY A 62 -19.71 -3.36 20.51
CA GLY A 62 -19.62 -3.52 19.07
C GLY A 62 -18.72 -4.66 18.63
N SER A 63 -17.99 -5.30 19.54
CA SER A 63 -17.16 -6.46 19.22
C SER A 63 -18.01 -7.73 18.99
N SER A 64 -17.41 -8.74 18.36
CA SER A 64 -18.08 -9.99 18.03
C SER A 64 -17.20 -11.20 18.40
N ALA A 65 -17.81 -12.36 18.53
CA ALA A 65 -17.13 -13.64 18.75
C ALA A 65 -17.77 -14.75 17.92
N ASP A 66 -16.94 -15.66 17.46
CA ASP A 66 -17.42 -16.92 16.83
C ASP A 66 -17.88 -17.89 17.91
N TRP A 67 -19.17 -18.18 17.91
CA TRP A 67 -19.82 -19.12 18.81
C TRP A 67 -20.31 -20.38 18.10
N THR A 68 -19.90 -20.60 16.87
CA THR A 68 -20.33 -21.73 16.04
C THR A 68 -20.15 -23.06 16.75
N ALA A 69 -18.99 -23.31 17.35
CA ALA A 69 -18.70 -24.56 18.06
C ALA A 69 -19.27 -24.60 19.49
N ALA A 70 -19.70 -23.47 20.03
CA ALA A 70 -20.27 -23.37 21.39
C ALA A 70 -21.79 -23.52 21.43
N ALA A 71 -22.46 -23.48 20.26
CA ALA A 71 -23.90 -23.52 20.14
C ALA A 71 -24.43 -24.97 20.03
N SER A 72 -25.69 -25.16 20.43
CA SER A 72 -26.48 -26.32 20.09
C SER A 72 -27.37 -25.99 18.89
N TYR A 73 -27.52 -26.97 17.98
CA TYR A 73 -28.28 -26.76 16.74
C TYR A 73 -29.49 -27.69 16.72
N GLN A 74 -30.62 -27.16 16.28
CA GLN A 74 -31.84 -27.90 16.05
C GLN A 74 -32.39 -27.57 14.65
N THR A 75 -33.10 -28.51 14.05
CA THR A 75 -33.76 -28.29 12.76
C THR A 75 -35.25 -28.55 12.90
N SER A 76 -36.06 -27.78 12.20
CA SER A 76 -37.53 -27.99 12.17
C SER A 76 -37.94 -29.31 11.50
N HIS A 77 -37.12 -29.86 10.57
CA HIS A 77 -37.40 -31.03 9.76
C HIS A 77 -36.13 -31.86 9.56
N ALA A 78 -35.88 -32.82 10.45
CA ALA A 78 -34.66 -33.64 10.41
C ALA A 78 -34.57 -34.55 9.18
N GLU A 79 -35.71 -34.83 8.54
CA GLU A 79 -35.79 -35.59 7.28
C GLU A 79 -35.36 -34.78 6.05
N LEU A 80 -35.43 -33.46 6.13
CA LEU A 80 -35.02 -32.57 5.04
C LEU A 80 -33.55 -32.13 5.16
N ILE A 81 -33.09 -31.87 6.41
CA ILE A 81 -31.76 -31.36 6.66
C ILE A 81 -31.20 -31.83 8.00
N THR A 82 -29.91 -32.11 8.04
CA THR A 82 -29.18 -32.37 9.28
C THR A 82 -28.15 -31.29 9.51
N VAL A 83 -27.83 -31.01 10.80
CA VAL A 83 -26.79 -30.08 11.20
C VAL A 83 -25.92 -30.72 12.27
N ASN A 84 -24.60 -30.57 12.16
CA ASN A 84 -23.65 -31.10 13.15
C ASN A 84 -23.18 -30.00 14.13
N ALA A 85 -22.43 -30.39 15.16
CA ALA A 85 -21.92 -29.46 16.19
C ALA A 85 -20.93 -28.41 15.66
N ALA A 86 -20.40 -28.58 14.45
CA ALA A 86 -19.54 -27.59 13.81
C ALA A 86 -20.31 -26.62 12.89
N GLY A 87 -21.68 -26.64 12.98
CA GLY A 87 -22.52 -25.77 12.16
C GLY A 87 -22.62 -26.20 10.69
N ILE A 88 -22.17 -27.42 10.33
CA ILE A 88 -22.27 -27.91 8.94
C ILE A 88 -23.64 -28.52 8.75
N VAL A 89 -24.40 -27.93 7.84
CA VAL A 89 -25.71 -28.44 7.38
C VAL A 89 -25.52 -29.33 6.16
N GLN A 90 -26.39 -30.38 6.05
CA GLN A 90 -26.44 -31.26 4.88
C GLN A 90 -27.88 -31.45 4.44
N ALA A 91 -28.19 -31.03 3.22
CA ALA A 91 -29.49 -31.17 2.60
C ALA A 91 -29.75 -32.64 2.20
N GLN A 92 -30.87 -33.21 2.62
CA GLN A 92 -31.21 -34.63 2.34
C GLN A 92 -32.37 -34.76 1.35
N ALA A 93 -33.43 -33.97 1.53
CA ALA A 93 -34.59 -33.97 0.67
C ALA A 93 -35.07 -32.56 0.37
N ALA A 94 -35.79 -32.37 -0.73
CA ALA A 94 -36.30 -31.05 -1.14
C ALA A 94 -37.41 -30.54 -0.19
N GLY A 95 -37.46 -29.24 0.02
CA GLY A 95 -38.41 -28.61 0.94
C GLY A 95 -37.81 -27.38 1.60
N THR A 96 -38.49 -26.88 2.63
CA THR A 96 -37.98 -25.74 3.44
C THR A 96 -37.84 -26.16 4.90
N ALA A 97 -36.71 -25.88 5.50
CA ALA A 97 -36.46 -26.16 6.90
C ALA A 97 -35.78 -24.94 7.56
N THR A 98 -36.09 -24.75 8.87
CA THR A 98 -35.42 -23.72 9.66
C THR A 98 -34.39 -24.39 10.57
N VAL A 99 -33.17 -23.89 10.60
CA VAL A 99 -32.14 -24.27 11.58
C VAL A 99 -32.07 -23.17 12.66
N THR A 100 -32.18 -23.63 13.91
CA THR A 100 -32.08 -22.78 15.11
C THR A 100 -30.78 -23.13 15.84
N ALA A 101 -29.92 -22.10 16.06
CA ALA A 101 -28.78 -22.19 16.93
C ALA A 101 -29.09 -21.55 18.29
N GLN A 102 -28.79 -22.25 19.36
CA GLN A 102 -28.98 -21.76 20.74
C GLN A 102 -27.66 -21.78 21.49
N ALA A 103 -27.35 -20.65 22.13
CA ALA A 103 -26.20 -20.53 23.02
C ALA A 103 -26.53 -19.57 24.16
N ASN A 104 -26.32 -20.02 25.41
CA ASN A 104 -26.81 -19.38 26.61
C ASN A 104 -28.37 -19.20 26.53
N GLU A 105 -28.88 -18.00 26.77
CA GLU A 105 -30.32 -17.70 26.70
C GLU A 105 -30.73 -17.04 25.36
N LEU A 106 -29.81 -17.01 24.39
CA LEU A 106 -30.03 -16.38 23.08
C LEU A 106 -30.19 -17.43 21.99
N GLU A 107 -30.96 -17.08 20.97
CA GLU A 107 -31.15 -17.92 19.77
C GLU A 107 -31.01 -17.10 18.49
N ALA A 108 -30.63 -17.79 17.41
CA ALA A 108 -30.62 -17.27 16.06
C ALA A 108 -31.11 -18.34 15.10
N THR A 109 -31.85 -17.93 14.06
CA THR A 109 -32.44 -18.84 13.07
C THR A 109 -32.04 -18.48 11.67
N VAL A 110 -32.00 -19.50 10.80
CA VAL A 110 -31.86 -19.33 9.35
C VAL A 110 -32.81 -20.25 8.61
N ASP A 111 -33.50 -19.72 7.61
CA ASP A 111 -34.36 -20.49 6.74
C ASP A 111 -33.56 -21.03 5.56
N ILE A 112 -33.69 -22.32 5.32
CA ILE A 112 -32.97 -23.04 4.28
C ILE A 112 -33.98 -23.67 3.32
N SER A 113 -33.91 -23.27 2.04
CA SER A 113 -34.68 -23.87 0.97
C SER A 113 -33.84 -24.91 0.24
N ILE A 114 -34.38 -26.12 0.08
CA ILE A 114 -33.71 -27.25 -0.58
C ILE A 114 -34.42 -27.52 -1.89
N LEU A 115 -33.67 -27.40 -2.99
CA LEU A 115 -34.17 -27.63 -4.35
C LEU A 115 -34.33 -29.13 -4.65
N GLU A 116 -35.23 -29.50 -5.57
CA GLU A 116 -35.37 -30.83 -6.10
C GLU A 116 -34.11 -31.33 -6.84
N THR A 117 -33.35 -30.41 -7.42
CA THR A 117 -32.11 -30.71 -8.13
C THR A 117 -31.07 -31.29 -7.18
N ALA A 118 -30.39 -32.36 -7.63
CA ALA A 118 -29.32 -32.97 -6.86
C ALA A 118 -28.01 -32.22 -7.11
N PHE A 119 -27.27 -32.00 -6.01
CA PHE A 119 -25.90 -31.48 -6.11
C PHE A 119 -25.02 -32.51 -6.85
N PRO A 120 -24.18 -32.07 -7.78
CA PRO A 120 -23.33 -32.97 -8.55
C PRO A 120 -22.42 -33.80 -7.65
N VAL A 121 -22.51 -35.11 -7.71
CA VAL A 121 -21.65 -36.03 -6.93
C VAL A 121 -20.22 -36.02 -7.45
N VAL A 122 -20.06 -35.79 -8.77
CA VAL A 122 -18.76 -35.75 -9.45
C VAL A 122 -18.26 -34.32 -9.43
N PRO A 123 -17.09 -34.02 -8.81
CA PRO A 123 -16.50 -32.69 -8.81
C PRO A 123 -16.18 -32.23 -10.24
N ASP A 124 -16.47 -31.00 -10.52
CA ASP A 124 -16.12 -30.36 -11.81
C ASP A 124 -14.63 -30.06 -11.88
N PHE A 125 -14.01 -30.23 -13.06
CA PHE A 125 -12.58 -30.04 -13.22
C PHE A 125 -12.17 -28.57 -13.08
N ASP A 126 -12.83 -27.66 -13.82
CA ASP A 126 -12.41 -26.26 -13.92
C ASP A 126 -12.60 -25.50 -12.60
N THR A 127 -13.48 -25.97 -11.73
CA THR A 127 -13.75 -25.35 -10.43
C THR A 127 -13.11 -26.12 -9.27
N HIS A 128 -13.49 -27.37 -9.04
CA HIS A 128 -13.09 -28.12 -7.84
C HIS A 128 -11.68 -28.71 -7.95
N ILE A 129 -11.33 -29.34 -9.10
CA ILE A 129 -10.02 -29.98 -9.26
C ILE A 129 -8.89 -28.96 -9.36
N VAL A 130 -9.12 -27.91 -10.14
CA VAL A 130 -8.16 -26.80 -10.25
C VAL A 130 -7.93 -26.13 -8.90
N ALA A 131 -9.00 -25.91 -8.10
CA ALA A 131 -8.88 -25.36 -6.75
C ALA A 131 -8.10 -26.30 -5.81
N ALA A 132 -8.43 -27.61 -5.79
CA ALA A 132 -7.71 -28.59 -4.97
C ALA A 132 -6.21 -28.66 -5.32
N LEU A 133 -5.86 -28.67 -6.61
CA LEU A 133 -4.44 -28.64 -7.07
C LEU A 133 -3.74 -27.35 -6.67
N SER A 134 -4.43 -26.22 -6.71
CA SER A 134 -3.91 -24.92 -6.33
C SER A 134 -3.67 -24.84 -4.82
N ARG A 135 -4.65 -25.29 -4.02
CA ARG A 135 -4.58 -25.31 -2.55
C ARG A 135 -3.49 -26.23 -2.05
N ALA A 136 -3.39 -27.44 -2.61
CA ALA A 136 -2.31 -28.38 -2.33
C ALA A 136 -0.92 -27.89 -2.77
N GLY A 137 -0.83 -26.73 -3.47
CA GLY A 137 0.42 -26.14 -3.95
C GLY A 137 1.03 -26.86 -5.16
N CYS A 138 0.29 -27.75 -5.82
CA CYS A 138 0.80 -28.48 -7.00
C CYS A 138 1.09 -27.52 -8.16
N SER A 139 0.25 -26.50 -8.36
CA SER A 139 0.36 -25.50 -9.43
C SER A 139 1.18 -24.25 -9.03
N GLN A 140 1.94 -24.28 -7.93
CA GLN A 140 2.84 -23.19 -7.55
C GLN A 140 4.09 -23.14 -8.44
N GLY A 141 4.69 -21.93 -8.57
CA GLY A 141 5.90 -21.69 -9.37
C GLY A 141 7.13 -22.49 -8.93
N ALA A 142 7.22 -22.86 -7.65
CA ALA A 142 8.27 -23.75 -7.14
C ALA A 142 8.04 -25.24 -7.48
N CYS A 143 6.83 -25.60 -7.91
CA CYS A 143 6.38 -26.94 -8.24
C CYS A 143 6.04 -27.07 -9.74
N HIS A 144 4.87 -27.61 -10.08
CA HIS A 144 4.50 -27.88 -11.46
C HIS A 144 4.00 -26.64 -12.21
N GLY A 145 3.74 -25.51 -11.51
CA GLY A 145 3.38 -24.21 -12.10
C GLY A 145 4.58 -23.37 -12.62
N SER A 146 5.81 -23.91 -12.59
CA SER A 146 6.96 -23.27 -13.24
C SER A 146 6.83 -23.33 -14.77
N PRO A 147 7.47 -22.40 -15.55
CA PRO A 147 7.31 -22.34 -17.02
C PRO A 147 7.61 -23.65 -17.77
N GLN A 148 8.42 -24.52 -17.18
CA GLN A 148 8.79 -25.84 -17.77
C GLN A 148 8.16 -27.01 -17.02
N GLY A 149 7.39 -26.75 -15.97
CA GLY A 149 6.90 -27.80 -15.06
C GLY A 149 8.04 -28.48 -14.29
N LYS A 150 7.73 -29.60 -13.65
CA LYS A 150 8.75 -30.44 -13.00
C LYS A 150 8.45 -31.93 -13.24
N GLY A 151 9.51 -32.70 -13.55
CA GLY A 151 9.38 -34.14 -13.78
C GLY A 151 8.48 -34.50 -14.96
N GLY A 152 8.41 -33.66 -15.99
CA GLY A 152 7.53 -33.85 -17.15
C GLY A 152 6.04 -33.60 -16.86
N PHE A 153 5.71 -32.94 -15.76
CA PHE A 153 4.35 -32.52 -15.44
C PHE A 153 4.32 -30.99 -15.32
N LEU A 154 3.55 -30.35 -16.20
CA LEU A 154 3.32 -28.92 -16.25
C LEU A 154 1.88 -28.62 -15.87
N LEU A 155 1.67 -27.70 -14.94
CA LEU A 155 0.39 -27.08 -14.65
C LEU A 155 0.49 -25.58 -14.90
N SER A 156 -0.61 -24.96 -15.23
CA SER A 156 -0.67 -23.51 -15.26
C SER A 156 -0.52 -22.94 -13.84
N LEU A 157 0.19 -21.83 -13.71
CA LEU A 157 0.46 -21.23 -12.40
C LEU A 157 -0.86 -20.90 -11.69
N ARG A 158 -1.11 -21.54 -10.54
CA ARG A 158 -2.34 -21.38 -9.75
C ARG A 158 -3.63 -21.70 -10.52
N GLY A 159 -3.55 -22.50 -11.57
CA GLY A 159 -4.72 -22.96 -12.31
C GLY A 159 -5.35 -21.95 -13.28
N PHE A 160 -4.59 -20.95 -13.75
CA PHE A 160 -5.14 -19.88 -14.61
C PHE A 160 -5.54 -20.35 -16.04
N GLN A 161 -5.14 -21.54 -16.45
CA GLN A 161 -5.50 -22.16 -17.75
C GLN A 161 -6.03 -23.60 -17.55
N PRO A 162 -7.25 -23.77 -17.05
CA PRO A 162 -7.83 -25.10 -16.79
C PRO A 162 -7.75 -26.08 -17.97
N PRO A 163 -7.95 -25.68 -19.25
CA PRO A 163 -7.80 -26.60 -20.37
C PRO A 163 -6.37 -27.18 -20.53
N LEU A 164 -5.34 -26.36 -20.24
CA LEU A 164 -3.95 -26.84 -20.23
C LEU A 164 -3.74 -27.84 -19.10
N ASP A 165 -4.25 -27.54 -17.92
CA ASP A 165 -4.11 -28.39 -16.73
C ASP A 165 -4.81 -29.73 -16.91
N PHE A 166 -6.02 -29.73 -17.47
CA PHE A 166 -6.74 -30.96 -17.82
C PHE A 166 -5.96 -31.81 -18.81
N LYS A 167 -5.47 -31.20 -19.92
CA LYS A 167 -4.66 -31.90 -20.92
C LYS A 167 -3.43 -32.52 -20.28
N SER A 168 -2.69 -31.75 -19.50
CA SER A 168 -1.46 -32.21 -18.86
C SER A 168 -1.74 -33.33 -17.85
N LEU A 169 -2.77 -33.20 -17.02
CA LEU A 169 -3.08 -34.18 -15.98
C LEU A 169 -3.68 -35.46 -16.56
N ALA A 170 -4.69 -35.34 -17.46
CA ALA A 170 -5.51 -36.45 -17.87
C ALA A 170 -5.14 -37.09 -19.21
N ARG A 171 -4.39 -36.41 -20.10
CA ARG A 171 -4.13 -36.86 -21.48
C ARG A 171 -2.66 -37.08 -21.78
N GLU A 172 -1.75 -36.24 -21.27
CA GLU A 172 -0.33 -36.40 -21.53
C GLU A 172 0.24 -37.69 -20.92
N GLU A 173 1.37 -38.16 -21.47
CA GLU A 173 2.06 -39.36 -21.01
C GLU A 173 1.13 -40.58 -20.92
N MET A 174 0.19 -40.67 -21.89
CA MET A 174 -0.82 -41.76 -21.98
C MET A 174 -1.73 -41.86 -20.72
N GLY A 175 -1.95 -40.74 -20.02
CA GLY A 175 -2.83 -40.66 -18.84
C GLY A 175 -2.28 -41.36 -17.59
N ARG A 176 -0.98 -41.68 -17.54
CA ARG A 176 -0.37 -42.45 -16.43
C ARG A 176 -0.53 -41.84 -15.04
N ARG A 177 -0.93 -40.54 -14.98
CA ARG A 177 -1.09 -39.81 -13.72
C ARG A 177 -2.36 -40.20 -12.97
N LEU A 178 -3.35 -40.77 -13.68
CA LEU A 178 -4.66 -41.10 -13.15
C LEU A 178 -4.96 -42.59 -13.38
N ASN A 179 -5.61 -43.22 -12.41
CA ASN A 179 -6.06 -44.61 -12.51
C ASN A 179 -7.56 -44.68 -12.10
N PRO A 180 -8.52 -44.60 -13.02
CA PRO A 180 -9.94 -44.57 -12.67
C PRO A 180 -10.48 -45.92 -12.15
N LEU A 181 -9.77 -47.01 -12.43
CA LEU A 181 -10.16 -48.36 -11.94
C LEU A 181 -9.71 -48.58 -10.48
N ASP A 182 -8.68 -47.85 -10.05
CA ASP A 182 -8.14 -47.91 -8.70
C ASP A 182 -7.62 -46.52 -8.30
N PRO A 183 -8.52 -45.60 -7.96
CA PRO A 183 -8.20 -44.21 -7.74
C PRO A 183 -7.09 -43.93 -6.71
N GLU A 184 -7.04 -44.72 -5.63
CA GLU A 184 -6.03 -44.61 -4.57
C GLU A 184 -4.60 -44.83 -5.05
N ASN A 185 -4.42 -45.60 -6.13
CA ASN A 185 -3.17 -45.91 -6.77
C ASN A 185 -2.86 -44.99 -7.98
N SER A 186 -3.62 -43.90 -8.16
CA SER A 186 -3.27 -42.80 -9.10
C SER A 186 -1.96 -42.15 -8.71
N LEU A 187 -1.08 -41.92 -9.69
CA LEU A 187 0.24 -41.33 -9.44
C LEU A 187 0.17 -39.95 -8.73
N ILE A 188 -0.83 -39.14 -9.07
CA ILE A 188 -1.03 -37.84 -8.42
C ILE A 188 -1.34 -37.98 -6.92
N LEU A 189 -2.18 -38.95 -6.53
CA LEU A 189 -2.52 -39.22 -5.12
C LEU A 189 -1.37 -39.88 -4.37
N LEU A 190 -0.66 -40.82 -4.98
CA LEU A 190 0.54 -41.44 -4.40
C LEU A 190 1.64 -40.44 -4.12
N LYS A 191 1.88 -39.49 -5.05
CA LYS A 191 2.86 -38.40 -4.91
C LYS A 191 2.41 -37.38 -3.87
N GLY A 192 1.17 -36.92 -3.93
CA GLY A 192 0.62 -35.94 -3.01
C GLY A 192 0.58 -36.39 -1.55
N THR A 193 0.32 -37.67 -1.31
CA THR A 193 0.34 -38.31 0.03
C THR A 193 1.75 -38.73 0.48
N SER A 194 2.79 -38.60 -0.38
CA SER A 194 4.15 -39.12 -0.15
C SER A 194 4.22 -40.63 0.07
N ARG A 195 3.23 -41.42 -0.42
CA ARG A 195 3.32 -42.89 -0.45
C ARG A 195 4.43 -43.37 -1.38
N ILE A 196 4.81 -42.55 -2.36
CA ILE A 196 6.01 -42.71 -3.17
C ILE A 196 6.83 -41.42 -3.13
N ALA A 197 8.13 -41.53 -3.40
CA ALA A 197 9.05 -40.41 -3.30
C ALA A 197 8.61 -39.19 -4.16
N HIS A 198 8.49 -38.03 -3.53
CA HIS A 198 8.08 -36.76 -4.12
C HIS A 198 8.93 -35.60 -3.60
N GLN A 199 9.69 -34.93 -4.50
CA GLN A 199 10.53 -33.77 -4.10
C GLN A 199 9.71 -32.61 -3.53
N GLY A 200 8.44 -32.46 -3.95
CA GLY A 200 7.50 -31.50 -3.40
C GLY A 200 7.04 -31.80 -1.97
N GLY A 201 7.43 -32.95 -1.39
CA GLY A 201 6.97 -33.41 -0.07
C GLY A 201 5.51 -33.84 -0.06
N LYS A 202 4.98 -34.07 1.15
CA LYS A 202 3.57 -34.38 1.38
C LYS A 202 2.72 -33.14 1.20
N ARG A 203 1.63 -33.25 0.44
CA ARG A 203 0.74 -32.13 0.14
C ARG A 203 -0.61 -32.25 0.84
N PHE A 204 -1.09 -33.44 0.99
CA PHE A 204 -2.37 -33.74 1.65
C PHE A 204 -2.38 -35.11 2.27
N THR A 205 -3.35 -35.37 3.12
CA THR A 205 -3.69 -36.68 3.70
C THR A 205 -4.98 -37.23 3.10
N HIS A 206 -5.31 -38.50 3.37
CA HIS A 206 -6.58 -39.11 2.94
C HIS A 206 -7.83 -38.43 3.54
N LYS A 207 -7.68 -37.61 4.60
CA LYS A 207 -8.78 -36.93 5.27
C LYS A 207 -9.05 -35.53 4.72
N ASP A 208 -8.09 -34.97 3.98
CA ASP A 208 -8.16 -33.61 3.48
C ASP A 208 -9.12 -33.54 2.27
N GLU A 209 -9.84 -32.43 2.15
CA GLU A 209 -10.83 -32.23 1.08
C GLU A 209 -10.17 -32.32 -0.31
N ASP A 210 -8.93 -31.81 -0.45
CA ASP A 210 -8.16 -31.90 -1.70
C ASP A 210 -8.04 -33.36 -2.18
N TYR A 211 -7.72 -34.29 -1.27
CA TYR A 211 -7.62 -35.70 -1.59
C TYR A 211 -9.00 -36.27 -1.96
N GLN A 212 -10.02 -35.96 -1.19
CA GLN A 212 -11.36 -36.48 -1.39
C GLN A 212 -11.98 -36.04 -2.71
N VAL A 213 -11.79 -34.79 -3.08
CA VAL A 213 -12.26 -34.21 -4.34
C VAL A 213 -11.54 -34.86 -5.53
N LEU A 214 -10.20 -34.97 -5.47
CA LEU A 214 -9.43 -35.65 -6.51
C LEU A 214 -9.81 -37.12 -6.64
N HIS A 215 -9.94 -37.82 -5.52
CA HIS A 215 -10.30 -39.27 -5.49
C HIS A 215 -11.69 -39.54 -6.13
N ARG A 216 -12.70 -38.72 -5.76
CA ARG A 216 -14.07 -38.82 -6.33
C ARG A 216 -14.07 -38.56 -7.84
N TRP A 217 -13.36 -37.53 -8.28
CA TRP A 217 -13.26 -37.19 -9.70
C TRP A 217 -12.56 -38.29 -10.52
N ILE A 218 -11.47 -38.84 -10.01
CA ILE A 218 -10.73 -39.93 -10.67
C ILE A 218 -11.64 -41.16 -10.76
N GLY A 219 -12.30 -41.53 -9.66
CA GLY A 219 -13.19 -42.69 -9.60
C GLY A 219 -14.42 -42.60 -10.52
N ALA A 220 -14.84 -41.36 -10.83
CA ALA A 220 -15.89 -41.12 -11.82
C ALA A 220 -15.40 -41.13 -13.29
N GLY A 221 -14.15 -41.53 -13.53
CA GLY A 221 -13.57 -41.56 -14.87
C GLY A 221 -12.93 -40.24 -15.32
N HIS A 222 -12.62 -39.33 -14.40
CA HIS A 222 -11.96 -38.06 -14.61
C HIS A 222 -12.53 -37.23 -15.80
N PRO A 223 -13.85 -36.94 -15.78
CA PRO A 223 -14.47 -36.19 -16.88
C PRO A 223 -13.92 -34.77 -16.98
N ALA A 224 -13.87 -34.23 -18.20
CA ALA A 224 -13.69 -32.78 -18.41
C ALA A 224 -14.94 -32.04 -17.95
N SER A 225 -14.83 -30.77 -17.65
CA SER A 225 -15.98 -29.91 -17.34
C SER A 225 -17.00 -29.94 -18.46
N SER A 226 -18.24 -30.25 -18.12
CA SER A 226 -19.36 -30.37 -19.08
C SER A 226 -20.15 -29.08 -19.23
N HIS A 227 -20.06 -28.18 -18.26
CA HIS A 227 -20.74 -26.89 -18.25
C HIS A 227 -19.72 -25.76 -18.00
N VAL A 228 -19.79 -24.74 -18.86
CA VAL A 228 -18.97 -23.54 -18.66
C VAL A 228 -19.71 -22.65 -17.67
N ARG A 229 -19.40 -22.81 -16.39
CA ARG A 229 -19.80 -21.84 -15.35
C ARG A 229 -18.57 -21.05 -14.91
N THR A 230 -18.73 -19.74 -14.72
CA THR A 230 -17.66 -18.86 -14.30
C THR A 230 -17.91 -18.38 -12.87
N LEU A 231 -16.86 -18.21 -12.09
CA LEU A 231 -16.93 -17.61 -10.76
C LEU A 231 -17.19 -16.09 -10.92
N GLU A 232 -18.36 -15.63 -10.46
CA GLU A 232 -18.72 -14.20 -10.52
C GLU A 232 -18.26 -13.45 -9.28
N GLN A 233 -18.46 -14.04 -8.10
CA GLN A 233 -18.12 -13.42 -6.82
C GLN A 233 -17.61 -14.45 -5.81
N LEU A 234 -16.59 -14.07 -5.05
CA LEU A 234 -16.17 -14.75 -3.83
C LEU A 234 -16.63 -13.91 -2.63
N GLU A 235 -17.54 -14.45 -1.84
CA GLU A 235 -18.09 -13.82 -0.64
C GLU A 235 -17.40 -14.37 0.59
N LEU A 236 -16.94 -13.50 1.50
CA LEU A 236 -16.29 -13.88 2.74
C LEU A 236 -17.10 -13.44 3.96
N ILE A 237 -17.29 -14.34 4.91
CA ILE A 237 -18.03 -14.08 6.13
C ILE A 237 -17.17 -14.49 7.35
N PRO A 238 -16.91 -13.56 8.29
CA PRO A 238 -17.11 -12.12 8.16
C PRO A 238 -16.09 -11.51 7.19
N SER A 239 -16.40 -10.40 6.53
CA SER A 239 -15.44 -9.64 5.72
C SER A 239 -14.63 -8.66 6.56
N VAL A 240 -15.23 -8.10 7.61
CA VAL A 240 -14.62 -7.23 8.61
C VAL A 240 -15.21 -7.55 9.97
N ALA A 241 -14.38 -7.70 11.00
CA ALA A 241 -14.85 -7.87 12.37
C ALA A 241 -13.82 -7.34 13.40
N GLU A 242 -14.33 -6.77 14.49
CA GLU A 242 -13.58 -6.56 15.72
C GLU A 242 -13.91 -7.70 16.69
N LEU A 243 -12.88 -8.48 17.04
CA LEU A 243 -13.07 -9.66 17.89
C LEU A 243 -13.13 -9.26 19.37
N HIS A 244 -14.07 -9.88 20.07
CA HIS A 244 -14.20 -9.70 21.52
C HIS A 244 -12.98 -10.27 22.25
N ARG A 245 -12.53 -9.59 23.30
CA ARG A 245 -11.32 -9.93 24.08
C ARG A 245 -11.24 -11.38 24.58
N SER A 246 -12.37 -12.03 24.83
CA SER A 246 -12.43 -13.42 25.27
C SER A 246 -12.37 -14.46 24.14
N ALA A 247 -12.39 -14.01 22.87
CA ALA A 247 -12.45 -14.86 21.72
C ALA A 247 -11.39 -14.48 20.67
N PRO A 248 -10.12 -14.89 20.89
CA PRO A 248 -9.01 -14.54 19.97
C PRO A 248 -9.04 -15.38 18.69
N GLN A 249 -10.13 -16.07 18.39
CA GLN A 249 -10.29 -16.95 17.24
C GLN A 249 -11.55 -16.61 16.46
N GLN A 250 -11.46 -16.75 15.13
CA GLN A 250 -12.57 -16.54 14.19
C GLN A 250 -12.48 -17.52 13.04
N GLN A 251 -13.54 -18.30 12.83
CA GLN A 251 -13.70 -19.10 11.62
C GLN A 251 -14.15 -18.21 10.47
N LEU A 252 -13.54 -18.40 9.31
CA LEU A 252 -13.96 -17.76 8.06
C LEU A 252 -14.79 -18.73 7.23
N LEU A 253 -15.79 -18.20 6.52
CA LEU A 253 -16.58 -18.91 5.53
C LEU A 253 -16.36 -18.25 4.17
N ALA A 254 -15.98 -19.06 3.17
CA ALA A 254 -15.81 -18.62 1.78
C ALA A 254 -16.95 -19.23 0.92
N ARG A 255 -17.71 -18.36 0.26
CA ARG A 255 -18.83 -18.75 -0.62
C ARG A 255 -18.55 -18.32 -2.05
N ALA A 256 -18.66 -19.24 -2.97
CA ALA A 256 -18.49 -19.00 -4.39
C ALA A 256 -19.86 -18.83 -5.07
N HIS A 257 -20.09 -17.70 -5.74
CA HIS A 257 -21.27 -17.43 -6.55
C HIS A 257 -20.91 -17.60 -8.02
N PHE A 258 -21.62 -18.48 -8.71
CA PHE A 258 -21.36 -18.81 -10.10
C PHE A 258 -22.39 -18.22 -11.08
N SER A 259 -22.00 -18.10 -12.36
CA SER A 259 -22.83 -17.51 -13.43
C SER A 259 -24.10 -18.27 -13.73
N ASP A 260 -24.25 -19.51 -13.28
CA ASP A 260 -25.47 -20.30 -13.35
C ASP A 260 -26.45 -20.06 -12.18
N GLY A 261 -26.10 -19.11 -11.29
CA GLY A 261 -26.84 -18.75 -10.09
C GLY A 261 -26.63 -19.70 -8.91
N SER A 262 -25.79 -20.73 -9.04
CA SER A 262 -25.45 -21.61 -7.93
C SER A 262 -24.50 -20.94 -6.93
N VAL A 263 -24.64 -21.31 -5.65
CA VAL A 263 -23.76 -20.83 -4.57
C VAL A 263 -23.21 -22.04 -3.81
N GLU A 264 -21.89 -22.06 -3.63
CA GLU A 264 -21.22 -23.18 -2.97
C GLU A 264 -20.35 -22.69 -1.80
N ASP A 265 -20.33 -23.46 -0.72
CA ASP A 265 -19.32 -23.33 0.35
C ASP A 265 -18.00 -23.93 -0.17
N VAL A 266 -17.03 -23.05 -0.41
CA VAL A 266 -15.71 -23.43 -0.92
C VAL A 266 -14.60 -23.27 0.13
N THR A 267 -14.96 -23.14 1.40
CA THR A 267 -14.01 -22.94 2.50
C THR A 267 -12.95 -24.05 2.53
N GLY A 268 -13.34 -25.30 2.29
CA GLY A 268 -12.41 -26.44 2.23
C GLY A 268 -11.51 -26.47 1.00
N LEU A 269 -11.75 -25.64 -0.03
CA LEU A 269 -10.98 -25.57 -1.27
C LEU A 269 -10.32 -24.22 -1.50
N ALA A 270 -10.67 -23.21 -0.69
CA ALA A 270 -10.02 -21.89 -0.74
C ALA A 270 -8.62 -21.95 -0.12
N VAL A 271 -7.76 -21.06 -0.56
CA VAL A 271 -6.42 -20.83 0.01
C VAL A 271 -6.50 -19.63 0.93
N PHE A 272 -6.08 -19.80 2.18
CA PHE A 272 -6.00 -18.74 3.19
C PHE A 272 -4.54 -18.42 3.47
N GLU A 273 -4.17 -17.15 3.33
CA GLU A 273 -2.80 -16.67 3.57
C GLU A 273 -2.85 -15.40 4.43
N MET A 274 -1.97 -15.31 5.42
CA MET A 274 -1.83 -14.05 6.18
C MET A 274 -1.04 -13.04 5.36
N ALA A 275 -1.50 -11.80 5.31
CA ALA A 275 -0.71 -10.71 4.72
C ALA A 275 0.49 -10.33 5.61
N ASP A 276 0.34 -10.47 6.95
CA ASP A 276 1.39 -10.29 7.94
C ASP A 276 1.22 -11.36 9.04
N ASN A 277 2.29 -12.06 9.38
CA ASN A 277 2.28 -13.19 10.30
C ASN A 277 2.73 -12.84 11.74
N ALA A 278 2.91 -11.55 12.08
CA ALA A 278 3.54 -11.17 13.35
C ALA A 278 2.67 -11.48 14.58
N ALA A 279 1.35 -11.32 14.51
CA ALA A 279 0.46 -11.45 15.67
C ALA A 279 -0.76 -12.36 15.47
N ALA A 280 -0.96 -12.90 14.27
CA ALA A 280 -2.06 -13.80 13.96
C ALA A 280 -1.61 -14.91 12.99
N THR A 281 -2.33 -16.03 13.03
CA THR A 281 -2.14 -17.17 12.11
C THR A 281 -3.47 -17.57 11.53
N VAL A 282 -3.47 -18.17 10.33
CA VAL A 282 -4.65 -18.78 9.72
C VAL A 282 -4.36 -20.23 9.37
N SER A 283 -5.30 -21.13 9.66
CA SER A 283 -5.22 -22.55 9.27
C SER A 283 -5.73 -22.77 7.85
N ASP A 284 -5.45 -23.94 7.29
CA ASP A 284 -5.88 -24.32 5.94
C ASP A 284 -7.41 -24.39 5.77
N ASP A 285 -8.18 -24.49 6.86
CA ASP A 285 -9.65 -24.50 6.87
C ASP A 285 -10.26 -23.14 7.25
N GLY A 286 -9.43 -22.08 7.29
CA GLY A 286 -9.87 -20.70 7.49
C GLY A 286 -10.10 -20.29 8.94
N GLN A 287 -9.55 -21.03 9.93
CA GLN A 287 -9.56 -20.60 11.33
C GLN A 287 -8.44 -19.59 11.58
N VAL A 288 -8.79 -18.36 11.90
CA VAL A 288 -7.84 -17.31 12.29
C VAL A 288 -7.65 -17.34 13.81
N SER A 289 -6.40 -17.22 14.28
CA SER A 289 -6.07 -17.20 15.70
C SER A 289 -5.08 -16.08 16.00
N PHE A 290 -5.41 -15.22 16.98
CA PHE A 290 -4.57 -14.13 17.44
C PHE A 290 -3.78 -14.52 18.69
N SER A 291 -2.52 -14.13 18.74
CA SER A 291 -1.66 -14.24 19.92
C SER A 291 -1.58 -12.95 20.74
N ASN A 292 -1.75 -11.80 20.09
CA ASN A 292 -1.67 -10.48 20.70
C ASN A 292 -2.64 -9.51 20.03
N THR A 293 -2.79 -8.31 20.63
CA THR A 293 -3.52 -7.19 20.00
C THR A 293 -2.92 -6.88 18.64
N ALA A 294 -3.72 -7.02 17.59
CA ALA A 294 -3.33 -6.72 16.23
C ALA A 294 -4.54 -6.53 15.30
N GLU A 295 -4.27 -5.90 14.19
CA GLU A 295 -5.11 -6.00 12.99
C GLU A 295 -4.47 -6.96 12.02
N ALA A 296 -5.26 -7.91 11.54
CA ALA A 296 -4.84 -8.95 10.61
C ALA A 296 -5.64 -8.86 9.31
N ALA A 297 -4.93 -8.89 8.18
CA ALA A 297 -5.53 -9.08 6.86
C ALA A 297 -5.30 -10.52 6.41
N VAL A 298 -6.39 -11.25 6.16
CA VAL A 298 -6.36 -12.61 5.63
C VAL A 298 -6.73 -12.56 4.16
N LEU A 299 -5.80 -12.93 3.31
CA LEU A 299 -6.01 -13.10 1.88
C LEU A 299 -6.69 -14.45 1.64
N VAL A 300 -7.83 -14.43 0.99
CA VAL A 300 -8.58 -15.65 0.62
C VAL A 300 -8.67 -15.72 -0.90
N ARG A 301 -8.17 -16.82 -1.46
CA ARG A 301 -8.17 -17.04 -2.90
C ARG A 301 -8.93 -18.31 -3.24
N PHE A 302 -9.85 -18.20 -4.20
CA PHE A 302 -10.51 -19.32 -4.84
C PHE A 302 -10.54 -19.09 -6.35
N LEU A 303 -9.96 -20.01 -7.13
CA LEU A 303 -9.73 -19.86 -8.57
C LEU A 303 -9.00 -18.55 -8.91
N ASP A 304 -9.61 -17.69 -9.72
CA ASP A 304 -9.10 -16.40 -10.17
C ASP A 304 -9.53 -15.21 -9.28
N ARG A 305 -10.39 -15.46 -8.28
CA ARG A 305 -10.86 -14.43 -7.35
C ARG A 305 -10.04 -14.39 -6.07
N ILE A 306 -9.78 -13.18 -5.65
CA ILE A 306 -9.03 -12.89 -4.43
C ILE A 306 -9.78 -11.82 -3.66
N GLU A 307 -10.07 -12.13 -2.40
CA GLU A 307 -10.72 -11.22 -1.46
C GLU A 307 -9.93 -11.17 -0.15
N THR A 308 -10.14 -10.13 0.65
CA THR A 308 -9.43 -9.95 1.91
C THR A 308 -10.41 -9.78 3.05
N VAL A 309 -10.20 -10.55 4.11
CA VAL A 309 -10.87 -10.36 5.41
C VAL A 309 -9.99 -9.51 6.30
N ARG A 310 -10.58 -8.53 6.97
CA ARG A 310 -9.89 -7.70 7.96
C ARG A 310 -10.46 -7.97 9.35
N LEU A 311 -9.62 -8.50 10.22
CA LEU A 311 -9.97 -8.78 11.61
C LEU A 311 -9.13 -7.93 12.54
N THR A 312 -9.75 -7.33 13.54
CA THR A 312 -9.07 -6.59 14.61
C THR A 312 -9.30 -7.33 15.92
N TYR A 313 -8.23 -7.71 16.61
CA TYR A 313 -8.30 -8.27 17.96
C TYR A 313 -7.58 -7.34 18.93
N ILE A 314 -8.26 -6.98 20.02
CA ILE A 314 -7.72 -6.10 21.05
C ILE A 314 -7.78 -6.84 22.37
N ASN A 315 -6.60 -7.23 22.86
CA ASN A 315 -6.45 -7.70 24.25
C ASN A 315 -6.47 -6.48 25.17
N ARG A 316 -7.69 -6.02 25.52
CA ARG A 316 -7.91 -4.76 26.23
C ARG A 316 -7.29 -4.75 27.60
N ASP A 317 -6.45 -3.72 27.85
CA ASP A 317 -6.02 -3.33 29.19
C ASP A 317 -7.11 -2.43 29.81
N GLU A 318 -7.73 -2.89 30.91
CA GLU A 318 -8.80 -2.16 31.60
C GLU A 318 -8.29 -0.87 32.28
N ASP A 319 -7.01 -0.81 32.60
CA ASP A 319 -6.39 0.37 33.21
C ASP A 319 -5.90 1.40 32.17
N PHE A 320 -5.98 1.07 30.87
CA PHE A 320 -5.53 1.97 29.82
C PHE A 320 -6.37 3.24 29.76
N LYS A 321 -5.70 4.39 29.91
CA LYS A 321 -6.32 5.71 29.76
C LYS A 321 -5.78 6.38 28.48
N PHE A 322 -6.62 6.50 27.49
CA PHE A 322 -6.29 7.25 26.31
C PHE A 322 -6.15 8.74 26.61
N ALA A 323 -5.05 9.32 26.17
CA ALA A 323 -4.82 10.77 26.20
C ALA A 323 -4.09 11.18 24.93
N SER A 324 -4.65 12.12 24.20
CA SER A 324 -4.09 12.69 22.97
C SER A 324 -3.94 14.21 23.14
N PRO A 325 -3.10 14.86 22.33
CA PRO A 325 -3.18 16.29 22.10
C PRO A 325 -4.57 16.68 21.56
N ARG A 326 -4.89 17.97 21.67
CA ARG A 326 -6.15 18.48 21.07
C ARG A 326 -6.10 18.30 19.54
N ALA A 327 -7.16 17.73 18.97
CA ALA A 327 -7.33 17.68 17.53
C ALA A 327 -7.39 19.09 16.93
N HIS A 328 -6.62 19.32 15.87
CA HIS A 328 -6.60 20.60 15.15
C HIS A 328 -7.50 20.53 13.90
N ASN A 329 -7.54 19.39 13.24
CA ASN A 329 -8.35 19.18 12.05
C ASN A 329 -8.85 17.72 11.95
N PRO A 330 -9.69 17.36 10.94
CA PRO A 330 -10.27 16.02 10.81
C PRO A 330 -9.26 14.87 10.71
N ILE A 331 -8.01 15.12 10.27
CA ILE A 331 -6.95 14.10 10.29
C ILE A 331 -6.75 13.57 11.71
N ASP A 332 -6.68 14.48 12.67
CA ASP A 332 -6.40 14.13 14.06
C ASP A 332 -7.54 13.33 14.68
N GLU A 333 -8.78 13.68 14.33
CA GLU A 333 -9.96 12.97 14.83
C GLU A 333 -9.92 11.50 14.42
N LEU A 334 -9.59 11.21 13.16
CA LEU A 334 -9.51 9.84 12.62
C LEU A 334 -8.30 9.08 13.15
N VAL A 335 -7.13 9.72 13.22
CA VAL A 335 -5.91 9.08 13.72
C VAL A 335 -6.04 8.78 15.21
N PHE A 336 -6.50 9.74 16.01
CA PHE A 336 -6.63 9.55 17.46
C PHE A 336 -7.77 8.59 17.82
N ALA A 337 -8.86 8.55 17.06
CA ALA A 337 -9.91 7.54 17.22
C ALA A 337 -9.37 6.14 16.98
N ARG A 338 -8.58 5.95 15.91
CA ARG A 338 -7.95 4.66 15.60
C ARG A 338 -6.94 4.24 16.67
N GLN A 339 -6.12 5.17 17.15
CA GLN A 339 -5.16 4.93 18.25
C GLN A 339 -5.88 4.58 19.56
N ALA A 340 -6.97 5.26 19.89
CA ALA A 340 -7.80 4.96 21.05
C ALA A 340 -8.38 3.54 20.97
N GLN A 341 -8.95 3.17 19.83
CA GLN A 341 -9.46 1.83 19.56
C GLN A 341 -8.40 0.76 19.81
N LEU A 342 -7.19 0.96 19.29
CA LEU A 342 -6.07 0.01 19.41
C LEU A 342 -5.30 0.12 20.73
N GLN A 343 -5.75 0.95 21.68
CA GLN A 343 -5.07 1.25 22.93
C GLN A 343 -3.60 1.68 22.73
N LEU A 344 -3.38 2.56 21.77
CA LEU A 344 -2.08 3.17 21.50
C LEU A 344 -2.10 4.62 21.98
N LYS A 345 -1.16 5.00 22.83
CA LYS A 345 -1.08 6.37 23.35
C LYS A 345 -0.18 7.22 22.47
N PRO A 346 -0.70 8.29 21.80
CA PRO A 346 0.14 9.20 21.02
C PRO A 346 1.13 9.97 21.88
N ALA A 347 2.22 10.39 21.25
CA ALA A 347 3.18 11.31 21.87
C ALA A 347 2.53 12.69 22.12
N GLY A 348 3.14 13.49 22.99
CA GLY A 348 2.80 14.91 23.14
C GLY A 348 3.19 15.72 21.90
N LEU A 349 2.81 17.01 21.86
CA LEU A 349 3.23 17.91 20.79
C LEU A 349 4.74 18.21 20.87
N ALA A 350 5.36 18.34 19.71
CA ALA A 350 6.75 18.79 19.60
C ALA A 350 6.95 20.23 20.07
N THR A 351 8.13 20.53 20.64
CA THR A 351 8.51 21.90 20.93
C THR A 351 8.68 22.71 19.63
N ASP A 352 8.69 24.03 19.75
CA ASP A 352 8.81 24.91 18.57
C ASP A 352 10.13 24.71 17.83
N GLU A 353 11.20 24.33 18.51
CA GLU A 353 12.50 24.06 17.90
C GLU A 353 12.45 22.79 17.01
N ILE A 354 11.82 21.72 17.51
CA ILE A 354 11.63 20.47 16.76
C ILE A 354 10.70 20.71 15.58
N PHE A 355 9.56 21.39 15.82
CA PHE A 355 8.60 21.72 14.76
C PHE A 355 9.23 22.56 13.64
N LEU A 356 9.95 23.63 14.01
CA LEU A 356 10.60 24.54 13.06
C LEU A 356 11.52 23.78 12.08
N ARG A 357 12.45 22.99 12.63
CA ARG A 357 13.40 22.23 11.82
C ARG A 357 12.68 21.22 10.92
N ARG A 358 11.72 20.50 11.48
CA ARG A 358 10.96 19.46 10.77
C ARG A 358 10.18 20.06 9.61
N VAL A 359 9.43 21.14 9.82
CA VAL A 359 8.58 21.72 8.77
C VAL A 359 9.38 22.29 7.62
N TYR A 360 10.55 22.90 7.88
CA TYR A 360 11.46 23.33 6.84
C TYR A 360 11.98 22.16 5.99
N LEU A 361 12.43 21.09 6.64
CA LEU A 361 12.94 19.89 5.96
C LEU A 361 11.86 19.18 5.13
N ASP A 362 10.62 19.10 5.63
CA ASP A 362 9.54 18.36 5.00
C ASP A 362 8.81 19.18 3.93
N ALA A 363 8.66 20.50 4.12
CA ALA A 363 7.99 21.36 3.15
C ALA A 363 8.90 21.79 1.98
N ILE A 364 10.14 22.19 2.29
CA ILE A 364 11.04 22.81 1.30
C ILE A 364 12.42 22.13 1.16
N GLY A 365 12.69 21.08 1.92
CA GLY A 365 13.93 20.29 1.84
C GLY A 365 15.17 20.99 2.40
N ALA A 366 15.03 22.08 3.13
CA ALA A 366 16.12 22.90 3.68
C ALA A 366 16.01 23.04 5.21
N ILE A 367 17.02 23.60 5.85
CA ILE A 367 16.95 24.06 7.24
C ILE A 367 16.77 25.58 7.26
N PRO A 368 16.16 26.19 8.32
CA PRO A 368 16.05 27.62 8.44
C PRO A 368 17.44 28.29 8.61
N THR A 369 17.57 29.51 8.15
CA THR A 369 18.72 30.37 8.49
C THR A 369 18.68 30.76 9.97
N PRO A 370 19.83 31.18 10.58
CA PRO A 370 19.85 31.64 11.98
C PRO A 370 18.85 32.78 12.27
N ALA A 371 18.65 33.68 11.29
CA ALA A 371 17.71 34.80 11.41
C ALA A 371 16.26 34.33 11.42
N GLU A 372 15.87 33.44 10.50
CA GLU A 372 14.53 32.81 10.44
C GLU A 372 14.26 32.02 11.72
N ALA A 373 15.23 31.18 12.15
CA ALA A 373 15.09 30.40 13.37
C ALA A 373 14.88 31.30 14.59
N ARG A 374 15.66 32.37 14.74
CA ARG A 374 15.51 33.34 15.83
C ARG A 374 14.15 34.03 15.78
N ALA A 375 13.74 34.54 14.64
CA ALA A 375 12.47 35.23 14.46
C ALA A 375 11.28 34.38 14.84
N PHE A 376 11.27 33.07 14.45
CA PHE A 376 10.22 32.15 14.80
C PHE A 376 10.21 31.79 16.30
N LEU A 377 11.39 31.52 16.86
CA LEU A 377 11.50 31.14 18.28
C LEU A 377 11.19 32.29 19.24
N ASP A 378 11.45 33.53 18.83
CA ASP A 378 11.17 34.75 19.63
C ASP A 378 9.73 35.25 19.46
N SER A 379 8.97 34.69 18.53
CA SER A 379 7.57 35.07 18.32
C SER A 379 6.65 34.50 19.38
N ASP A 380 5.86 35.39 20.02
CA ASP A 380 4.79 35.00 20.95
C ASP A 380 3.43 34.78 20.26
N ASP A 381 3.38 34.84 18.94
CA ASP A 381 2.17 34.65 18.17
C ASP A 381 1.65 33.20 18.31
N PRO A 382 0.42 32.98 18.79
CA PRO A 382 -0.15 31.64 18.93
C PRO A 382 -0.32 30.92 17.61
N ASP A 383 -0.47 31.64 16.49
CA ASP A 383 -0.68 31.09 15.15
C ASP A 383 0.61 31.02 14.32
N LYS A 384 1.79 31.25 14.96
CA LYS A 384 3.09 31.26 14.26
C LYS A 384 3.40 30.01 13.46
N ARG A 385 2.96 28.82 13.91
CA ARG A 385 3.17 27.55 13.18
C ARG A 385 2.38 27.50 11.88
N THR A 386 1.08 27.84 11.93
CA THR A 386 0.21 27.89 10.74
C THR A 386 0.72 28.92 9.73
N ARG A 387 1.11 30.11 10.22
CA ARG A 387 1.67 31.16 9.36
C ARG A 387 2.97 30.69 8.69
N LEU A 388 3.89 30.10 9.44
CA LEU A 388 5.12 29.57 8.90
C LEU A 388 4.87 28.49 7.83
N ILE A 389 3.90 27.59 8.05
CA ILE A 389 3.53 26.58 7.05
C ILE A 389 3.10 27.27 5.75
N SER A 390 2.16 28.22 5.81
CA SER A 390 1.68 28.93 4.61
C SER A 390 2.82 29.69 3.90
N GLU A 391 3.72 30.37 4.66
CA GLU A 391 4.88 31.06 4.10
C GLU A 391 5.85 30.10 3.37
N LEU A 392 6.13 28.93 3.94
CA LEU A 392 7.01 27.93 3.33
C LEU A 392 6.42 27.35 2.03
N LEU A 393 5.11 27.14 1.97
CA LEU A 393 4.44 26.60 0.79
C LEU A 393 4.42 27.57 -0.41
N GLU A 394 4.64 28.89 -0.17
CA GLU A 394 4.74 29.89 -1.24
C GLU A 394 6.18 30.11 -1.74
N ARG A 395 7.20 29.52 -1.09
CA ARG A 395 8.60 29.68 -1.47
C ARG A 395 8.95 28.89 -2.72
N GLU A 396 9.93 29.40 -3.50
CA GLU A 396 10.43 28.68 -4.69
C GLU A 396 11.03 27.31 -4.34
N GLU A 397 11.61 27.16 -3.14
CA GLU A 397 12.21 25.92 -2.66
C GLU A 397 11.17 24.81 -2.54
N TYR A 398 9.91 25.13 -2.21
CA TYR A 398 8.80 24.18 -2.21
C TYR A 398 8.68 23.49 -3.57
N ALA A 399 8.59 24.26 -4.64
CA ALA A 399 8.43 23.72 -5.97
C ALA A 399 9.64 22.86 -6.41
N ARG A 400 10.87 23.27 -6.07
CA ARG A 400 12.08 22.51 -6.37
C ARG A 400 12.14 21.19 -5.60
N PHE A 401 11.77 21.20 -4.33
CA PHE A 401 11.79 20.02 -3.48
C PHE A 401 10.74 18.97 -3.89
N TRP A 402 9.52 19.42 -4.18
CA TRP A 402 8.48 18.50 -4.65
C TRP A 402 8.75 18.01 -6.07
N ALA A 403 9.33 18.83 -6.94
CA ALA A 403 9.79 18.39 -8.25
C ALA A 403 10.88 17.31 -8.17
N LEU A 404 11.80 17.37 -7.17
CA LEU A 404 12.81 16.34 -6.93
C LEU A 404 12.15 14.99 -6.65
N LYS A 405 11.16 14.96 -5.74
CA LYS A 405 10.45 13.73 -5.38
C LYS A 405 9.74 13.08 -6.58
N TRP A 406 9.07 13.90 -7.39
CA TRP A 406 8.40 13.41 -8.60
C TRP A 406 9.38 13.02 -9.71
N ALA A 407 10.53 13.69 -9.81
CA ALA A 407 11.57 13.30 -10.75
C ALA A 407 12.18 11.92 -10.44
N ASP A 408 12.24 11.56 -9.15
CA ASP A 408 12.73 10.24 -8.72
C ASP A 408 11.78 9.13 -9.21
N VAL A 409 10.48 9.21 -8.91
CA VAL A 409 9.50 8.19 -9.31
C VAL A 409 9.21 8.18 -10.82
N MET A 410 9.34 9.32 -11.49
CA MET A 410 9.22 9.43 -12.96
C MET A 410 10.48 8.98 -13.70
N ARG A 411 11.51 8.49 -13.01
CA ARG A 411 12.77 8.00 -13.60
C ARG A 411 13.45 9.01 -14.54
N ALA A 412 13.44 10.30 -14.16
CA ALA A 412 14.01 11.37 -14.96
C ALA A 412 15.55 11.30 -14.91
N ASN A 413 16.17 10.45 -15.76
CA ASN A 413 17.63 10.28 -15.85
C ASN A 413 18.16 10.54 -17.26
N ARG A 414 19.46 10.87 -17.39
CA ARG A 414 20.07 11.23 -18.67
C ARG A 414 20.21 10.07 -19.65
N GLU A 415 20.27 8.84 -19.19
CA GLU A 415 20.41 7.65 -20.03
C GLU A 415 19.11 7.39 -20.80
N ALA A 416 17.96 7.63 -20.18
CA ALA A 416 16.66 7.48 -20.82
C ALA A 416 16.28 8.68 -21.70
N VAL A 417 16.48 9.94 -21.21
CA VAL A 417 15.90 11.12 -21.87
C VAL A 417 16.92 12.14 -22.38
N SER A 418 18.20 11.84 -22.33
CA SER A 418 19.36 12.73 -22.59
C SER A 418 19.51 13.86 -21.57
N LEU A 419 20.66 14.54 -21.57
CA LEU A 419 20.92 15.67 -20.67
C LEU A 419 19.94 16.83 -20.89
N ARG A 420 19.69 17.20 -22.15
CA ARG A 420 18.73 18.26 -22.50
C ARG A 420 17.30 17.89 -22.11
N GLY A 421 16.93 16.62 -22.31
CA GLY A 421 15.65 16.07 -21.89
C GLY A 421 15.43 16.14 -20.39
N VAL A 422 16.43 15.73 -19.57
CA VAL A 422 16.38 15.82 -18.10
C VAL A 422 16.13 17.25 -17.64
N HIS A 423 16.89 18.24 -18.16
CA HIS A 423 16.70 19.64 -17.78
C HIS A 423 15.35 20.19 -18.23
N SER A 424 14.87 19.81 -19.41
CA SER A 424 13.55 20.23 -19.89
C SER A 424 12.44 19.64 -19.03
N PHE A 425 12.54 18.34 -18.70
CA PHE A 425 11.56 17.65 -17.87
C PHE A 425 11.56 18.15 -16.42
N HIS A 426 12.74 18.41 -15.84
CA HIS A 426 12.86 18.96 -14.50
C HIS A 426 12.22 20.35 -14.38
N ARG A 427 12.42 21.24 -15.37
CA ARG A 427 11.74 22.55 -15.40
C ARG A 427 10.23 22.43 -15.52
N PHE A 428 9.75 21.43 -16.24
CA PHE A 428 8.33 21.13 -16.32
C PHE A 428 7.77 20.72 -14.94
N LEU A 429 8.48 19.84 -14.23
CA LEU A 429 8.07 19.42 -12.87
C LEU A 429 8.08 20.59 -11.88
N ILE A 430 9.09 21.45 -11.91
CA ILE A 430 9.13 22.66 -11.06
C ILE A 430 7.90 23.55 -11.30
N ARG A 431 7.52 23.77 -12.57
CA ARG A 431 6.33 24.57 -12.89
C ARG A 431 5.04 23.99 -12.37
N ILE A 432 4.88 22.66 -12.36
CA ILE A 432 3.69 22.00 -11.80
C ILE A 432 3.48 22.44 -10.35
N PHE A 433 4.53 22.39 -9.53
CA PHE A 433 4.42 22.71 -8.10
C PHE A 433 4.49 24.22 -7.81
N ALA A 434 5.20 25.00 -8.64
CA ALA A 434 5.24 26.46 -8.49
C ALA A 434 3.86 27.08 -8.77
N ASP A 435 3.19 26.62 -9.82
CA ASP A 435 1.87 27.10 -10.24
C ASP A 435 0.72 26.34 -9.55
N ASP A 436 1.04 25.37 -8.67
CA ASP A 436 0.08 24.44 -8.03
C ASP A 436 -0.93 23.88 -9.03
N GLN A 437 -0.41 23.32 -10.15
CA GLN A 437 -1.27 22.82 -11.24
C GLN A 437 -2.06 21.57 -10.81
N PRO A 438 -3.33 21.43 -11.23
CA PRO A 438 -4.13 20.22 -10.97
C PRO A 438 -3.45 18.97 -11.51
N LEU A 439 -3.20 17.97 -10.66
CA LEU A 439 -2.45 16.76 -11.06
C LEU A 439 -3.21 15.85 -12.01
N ASP A 440 -4.53 15.89 -12.04
CA ASP A 440 -5.36 15.22 -13.04
C ASP A 440 -5.08 15.74 -14.45
N GLN A 441 -5.01 17.07 -14.61
CA GLN A 441 -4.65 17.72 -15.88
C GLN A 441 -3.19 17.46 -16.26
N VAL A 442 -2.29 17.42 -15.28
CA VAL A 442 -0.88 17.06 -15.51
C VAL A 442 -0.77 15.62 -15.98
N ALA A 443 -1.47 14.67 -15.35
CA ALA A 443 -1.49 13.26 -15.74
C ALA A 443 -2.08 13.10 -17.15
N ALA A 444 -3.20 13.74 -17.45
CA ALA A 444 -3.82 13.73 -18.78
C ALA A 444 -2.85 14.29 -19.86
N ARG A 445 -2.16 15.40 -19.56
CA ARG A 445 -1.17 16.00 -20.45
C ARG A 445 0.04 15.08 -20.69
N ILE A 446 0.54 14.39 -19.65
CA ILE A 446 1.62 13.41 -19.78
C ILE A 446 1.15 12.24 -20.67
N LEU A 447 -0.01 11.67 -20.37
CA LEU A 447 -0.55 10.53 -21.10
C LEU A 447 -0.78 10.82 -22.57
N THR A 448 -1.35 11.99 -22.90
CA THR A 448 -1.71 12.35 -24.29
C THR A 448 -0.61 13.11 -25.04
N SER A 449 0.57 13.28 -24.40
CA SER A 449 1.68 14.06 -24.95
C SER A 449 2.18 13.53 -26.30
N ARG A 450 2.61 14.45 -27.17
CA ARG A 450 3.23 14.22 -28.49
C ARG A 450 4.10 15.40 -28.87
N GLY A 451 4.95 15.18 -29.87
CA GLY A 451 5.86 16.19 -30.37
C GLY A 451 7.31 15.99 -29.93
N ASN A 452 8.13 16.98 -30.14
CA ASN A 452 9.53 16.98 -29.76
C ASN A 452 9.68 17.01 -28.24
N THR A 453 10.42 16.07 -27.66
CA THR A 453 10.54 15.83 -26.22
C THR A 453 11.29 16.95 -25.45
N ILE A 454 11.91 17.91 -26.14
CA ILE A 454 12.50 19.09 -25.52
C ILE A 454 11.48 20.23 -25.43
N HIS A 455 10.66 20.41 -26.47
CA HIS A 455 9.61 21.43 -26.50
C HIS A 455 8.35 21.04 -25.72
N TYR A 456 8.05 19.74 -25.72
CA TYR A 456 6.95 19.11 -24.97
C TYR A 456 7.57 18.14 -23.94
N PRO A 457 8.10 18.65 -22.82
CA PRO A 457 8.89 17.87 -21.87
C PRO A 457 8.12 16.71 -21.26
N GLU A 458 6.79 16.79 -21.11
CA GLU A 458 5.91 15.70 -20.68
C GLU A 458 6.00 14.46 -21.56
N ALA A 459 6.35 14.62 -22.84
CA ALA A 459 6.51 13.50 -23.78
C ALA A 459 7.76 12.63 -23.48
N ASN A 460 8.65 13.09 -22.58
CA ASN A 460 9.76 12.26 -22.10
C ASN A 460 9.28 11.02 -21.33
N PHE A 461 8.06 10.99 -20.84
CA PHE A 461 7.45 9.77 -20.31
C PHE A 461 7.58 8.58 -21.28
N TYR A 462 7.38 8.80 -22.58
CA TYR A 462 7.49 7.77 -23.61
C TYR A 462 8.93 7.44 -24.02
N ARG A 463 9.90 8.29 -23.69
CA ARG A 463 11.32 7.92 -23.82
C ARG A 463 11.77 6.98 -22.71
N ILE A 464 11.17 7.09 -21.54
CA ILE A 464 11.41 6.23 -20.37
C ILE A 464 10.65 4.90 -20.57
N ALA A 465 9.39 4.96 -20.98
CA ALA A 465 8.50 3.81 -21.15
C ALA A 465 8.24 3.57 -22.65
N ARG A 466 9.16 2.85 -23.32
CA ARG A 466 9.24 2.77 -24.78
C ARG A 466 8.27 1.79 -25.43
N THR A 467 7.85 0.77 -24.71
CA THR A 467 6.90 -0.22 -25.21
C THR A 467 5.50 0.02 -24.63
N PRO A 468 4.44 -0.45 -25.28
CA PRO A 468 3.08 -0.36 -24.71
C PRO A 468 2.98 -0.97 -23.31
N THR A 469 3.69 -2.09 -23.07
CA THR A 469 3.72 -2.74 -21.75
C THR A 469 4.48 -1.93 -20.71
N ASP A 470 5.65 -1.34 -21.07
CA ASP A 470 6.39 -0.47 -20.14
C ASP A 470 5.58 0.78 -19.79
N ALA A 471 4.83 1.33 -20.76
CA ALA A 471 3.97 2.49 -20.55
C ALA A 471 2.80 2.16 -19.61
N ALA A 472 2.18 0.98 -19.75
CA ALA A 472 1.12 0.51 -18.87
C ALA A 472 1.63 0.26 -17.44
N GLU A 473 2.79 -0.40 -17.29
CA GLU A 473 3.43 -0.64 -15.99
C GLU A 473 3.79 0.67 -15.29
N SER A 474 4.43 1.60 -16.02
CA SER A 474 4.81 2.91 -15.49
C SER A 474 3.59 3.76 -15.13
N PHE A 475 2.54 3.74 -15.96
CA PHE A 475 1.28 4.42 -15.68
C PHE A 475 0.62 3.88 -14.41
N SER A 476 0.48 2.55 -14.30
CA SER A 476 -0.15 1.91 -13.16
C SER A 476 0.59 2.20 -11.85
N GLN A 477 1.91 2.07 -11.85
CA GLN A 477 2.70 2.31 -10.65
C GLN A 477 2.76 3.80 -10.26
N LEU A 478 2.88 4.71 -11.24
CA LEU A 478 3.02 6.13 -10.98
C LEU A 478 1.71 6.79 -10.54
N PHE A 479 0.62 6.54 -11.28
CA PHE A 479 -0.66 7.24 -11.08
C PHE A 479 -1.67 6.44 -10.27
N LEU A 480 -1.62 5.11 -10.32
CA LEU A 480 -2.59 4.28 -9.59
C LEU A 480 -1.99 3.67 -8.33
N GLY A 481 -0.66 3.65 -8.19
CA GLY A 481 0.00 3.00 -7.06
C GLY A 481 -0.14 1.47 -7.09
N VAL A 482 -0.36 0.87 -8.27
CA VAL A 482 -0.59 -0.56 -8.43
C VAL A 482 0.52 -1.19 -9.26
N ARG A 483 1.14 -2.25 -8.74
CA ARG A 483 2.18 -3.02 -9.43
C ARG A 483 1.55 -4.14 -10.25
N ILE A 484 1.55 -4.03 -11.57
CA ILE A 484 0.89 -4.99 -12.46
C ILE A 484 1.84 -5.96 -13.16
N GLN A 485 3.15 -5.87 -12.94
CA GLN A 485 4.17 -6.63 -13.68
C GLN A 485 3.94 -8.14 -13.65
N CYS A 486 3.44 -8.69 -12.54
CA CYS A 486 3.14 -10.12 -12.43
C CYS A 486 2.08 -10.57 -13.44
N ALA A 487 1.12 -9.69 -13.77
CA ALA A 487 0.03 -9.99 -14.69
C ALA A 487 0.48 -10.10 -16.17
N LYS A 488 1.74 -9.79 -16.48
CA LYS A 488 2.31 -9.96 -17.83
C LYS A 488 2.34 -11.41 -18.31
N CYS A 489 2.59 -12.36 -17.40
CA CYS A 489 2.79 -13.78 -17.75
C CYS A 489 1.64 -14.68 -17.32
N HIS A 490 0.89 -14.30 -16.26
CA HIS A 490 -0.21 -15.05 -15.67
C HIS A 490 -1.11 -14.08 -14.90
N ASN A 491 -2.28 -14.51 -14.45
CA ASN A 491 -3.11 -13.67 -13.56
C ASN A 491 -2.32 -13.26 -12.32
N HIS A 492 -2.52 -12.03 -11.85
CA HIS A 492 -1.77 -11.49 -10.71
C HIS A 492 -1.98 -12.38 -9.47
N PRO A 493 -0.90 -12.76 -8.73
CA PRO A 493 -0.99 -13.75 -7.66
C PRO A 493 -1.69 -13.26 -6.39
N TYR A 494 -1.81 -11.94 -6.20
CA TYR A 494 -2.34 -11.30 -4.99
C TYR A 494 -3.42 -10.26 -5.28
N GLU A 495 -3.87 -10.18 -6.54
CA GLU A 495 -4.88 -9.23 -7.01
C GLU A 495 -5.81 -9.84 -8.05
N SER A 496 -7.03 -9.31 -8.14
CA SER A 496 -8.00 -9.70 -9.16
C SER A 496 -7.69 -9.06 -10.53
N ILE A 497 -6.40 -8.96 -10.87
CA ILE A 497 -5.93 -8.43 -12.15
C ILE A 497 -5.51 -9.61 -13.03
N SER A 498 -6.27 -9.87 -14.08
CA SER A 498 -5.96 -10.93 -15.02
C SER A 498 -4.85 -10.53 -15.99
N GLN A 499 -4.23 -11.53 -16.65
CA GLN A 499 -3.32 -11.28 -17.76
C GLN A 499 -4.02 -10.46 -18.87
N ARG A 500 -5.30 -10.71 -19.12
CA ARG A 500 -6.10 -9.95 -20.08
C ARG A 500 -6.18 -8.46 -19.71
N ASN A 501 -6.48 -8.14 -18.43
CA ASN A 501 -6.52 -6.76 -17.95
C ASN A 501 -5.17 -6.01 -18.13
N TYR A 502 -4.06 -6.71 -17.97
CA TYR A 502 -2.73 -6.15 -18.21
C TYR A 502 -2.53 -5.74 -19.66
N TYR A 503 -2.90 -6.61 -20.62
CA TYR A 503 -2.74 -6.32 -22.04
C TYR A 503 -3.82 -5.35 -22.57
N GLU A 504 -5.02 -5.34 -22.01
CA GLU A 504 -6.07 -4.33 -22.28
C GLU A 504 -5.61 -2.93 -21.86
N LEU A 505 -4.96 -2.81 -20.69
CA LEU A 505 -4.34 -1.54 -20.27
C LEU A 505 -3.21 -1.14 -21.21
N SER A 506 -2.37 -2.08 -21.63
CA SER A 506 -1.28 -1.84 -22.59
C SER A 506 -1.80 -1.40 -23.96
N ALA A 507 -3.01 -1.81 -24.36
CA ALA A 507 -3.61 -1.47 -25.65
C ALA A 507 -3.88 0.04 -25.84
N HIS A 508 -3.98 0.81 -24.75
CA HIS A 508 -4.06 2.28 -24.83
C HIS A 508 -2.81 2.90 -25.47
N PHE A 509 -1.65 2.29 -25.26
CA PHE A 509 -0.34 2.79 -25.70
C PHE A 509 0.14 2.17 -27.02
N SER A 510 -0.66 1.28 -27.60
CA SER A 510 -0.29 0.46 -28.75
C SER A 510 0.11 1.26 -30.00
N ARG A 511 -0.36 2.50 -30.14
CA ARG A 511 -0.10 3.37 -31.31
C ARG A 511 0.95 4.43 -31.07
N VAL A 512 1.53 4.50 -29.87
CA VAL A 512 2.61 5.45 -29.58
C VAL A 512 3.91 4.99 -30.26
N ARG A 513 4.57 5.90 -30.96
CA ARG A 513 5.87 5.65 -31.61
C ARG A 513 6.83 6.79 -31.32
N LEU A 514 8.12 6.46 -31.33
CA LEU A 514 9.21 7.41 -31.19
C LEU A 514 10.03 7.43 -32.48
N LYS A 515 10.46 8.63 -32.87
CA LYS A 515 11.36 8.84 -34.01
C LYS A 515 12.51 9.76 -33.59
N GLY A 516 13.73 9.29 -33.69
CA GLY A 516 14.93 10.10 -33.48
C GLY A 516 15.04 11.20 -34.55
N ILE A 517 15.50 12.36 -34.14
CA ILE A 517 15.81 13.49 -35.05
C ILE A 517 17.27 13.34 -35.51
N ARG A 518 17.52 13.33 -36.83
CA ARG A 518 18.89 13.28 -37.36
C ARG A 518 19.64 14.58 -37.03
N PHE A 519 20.97 14.46 -36.88
CA PHE A 519 22.01 15.49 -36.68
C PHE A 519 22.44 15.77 -35.21
N GLY A 520 22.78 14.70 -34.46
CA GLY A 520 23.58 14.80 -33.23
C GLY A 520 22.90 15.45 -32.05
N LEU A 521 21.61 15.70 -32.14
CA LEU A 521 20.79 16.11 -31.00
C LEU A 521 20.04 14.87 -30.54
N ASP A 522 20.20 14.48 -29.28
CA ASP A 522 19.56 13.33 -28.66
C ASP A 522 18.02 13.54 -28.44
N ASP A 523 17.39 14.30 -29.34
CA ASP A 523 15.98 14.61 -29.27
C ASP A 523 15.17 13.55 -30.01
N GLU A 524 14.02 13.20 -29.46
CA GLU A 524 13.06 12.32 -30.11
C GLU A 524 11.71 13.02 -30.26
N VAL A 525 10.96 12.58 -31.24
CA VAL A 525 9.57 13.00 -31.46
C VAL A 525 8.64 11.85 -31.12
N VAL A 526 7.70 12.08 -30.22
CA VAL A 526 6.60 11.18 -29.95
C VAL A 526 5.45 11.47 -30.91
N PHE A 527 4.92 10.44 -31.58
CA PHE A 527 3.80 10.56 -32.50
C PHE A 527 2.89 9.33 -32.43
N LEU A 528 1.68 9.46 -32.95
CA LEU A 528 0.74 8.36 -33.06
C LEU A 528 0.78 7.75 -34.45
N ALA A 529 0.96 6.43 -34.52
CA ALA A 529 0.75 5.67 -35.73
C ALA A 529 -0.76 5.52 -36.00
N GLN A 530 -1.10 5.31 -37.30
CA GLN A 530 -2.50 5.08 -37.69
C GLN A 530 -2.99 3.70 -37.25
N ASP A 531 -2.07 2.74 -37.13
CA ASP A 531 -2.30 1.35 -36.79
C ASP A 531 -1.41 0.90 -35.62
N GLY A 532 -1.67 -0.26 -35.13
CA GLY A 532 -0.97 -0.93 -34.03
C GLY A 532 -1.94 -1.37 -32.95
N ASP A 533 -1.92 -2.68 -32.69
CA ASP A 533 -2.74 -3.30 -31.68
C ASP A 533 -1.86 -4.14 -30.73
N VAL A 534 -2.36 -4.36 -29.54
CA VAL A 534 -1.82 -5.34 -28.59
C VAL A 534 -2.72 -6.56 -28.65
N THR A 535 -2.11 -7.74 -28.71
CA THR A 535 -2.81 -9.03 -28.73
C THR A 535 -2.54 -9.81 -27.45
N MET A 536 -3.44 -10.73 -27.15
CA MET A 536 -3.24 -11.71 -26.09
C MET A 536 -2.06 -12.64 -26.44
N PRO A 537 -1.11 -12.92 -25.53
CA PRO A 537 -0.03 -13.87 -25.78
C PRO A 537 -0.54 -15.23 -26.25
N GLY A 538 0.06 -15.74 -27.33
CA GLY A 538 -0.33 -17.03 -27.93
C GLY A 538 -1.58 -16.98 -28.80
N THR A 539 -2.16 -15.80 -29.03
CA THR A 539 -3.30 -15.59 -29.92
C THR A 539 -3.04 -14.42 -30.88
N GLU A 540 -3.86 -14.30 -31.93
CA GLU A 540 -3.88 -13.14 -32.82
C GLU A 540 -5.03 -12.17 -32.48
N GLU A 541 -5.75 -12.40 -31.37
CA GLU A 541 -6.90 -11.59 -30.96
C GLU A 541 -6.44 -10.19 -30.53
N PRO A 542 -6.85 -9.12 -31.23
CA PRO A 542 -6.56 -7.76 -30.83
C PRO A 542 -7.43 -7.37 -29.64
N LEU A 543 -6.82 -6.71 -28.65
CA LEU A 543 -7.53 -6.31 -27.45
C LEU A 543 -8.07 -4.88 -27.53
N THR A 544 -9.29 -4.71 -27.05
CA THR A 544 -9.90 -3.40 -26.82
C THR A 544 -9.28 -2.74 -25.59
N PRO A 545 -8.90 -1.45 -25.67
CA PRO A 545 -8.39 -0.73 -24.51
C PRO A 545 -9.39 -0.70 -23.34
N ALA A 546 -8.95 -1.17 -22.17
CA ALA A 546 -9.72 -1.12 -20.95
C ALA A 546 -8.79 -0.90 -19.73
N ALA A 547 -9.30 -0.25 -18.70
CA ALA A 547 -8.60 -0.04 -17.43
C ALA A 547 -9.20 -0.95 -16.35
N PHE A 548 -8.47 -2.02 -15.99
CA PHE A 548 -8.90 -3.02 -15.01
C PHE A 548 -10.31 -3.59 -15.24
N GLY A 549 -10.65 -3.89 -16.51
CA GLY A 549 -11.95 -4.43 -16.90
C GLY A 549 -13.01 -3.37 -17.24
N VAL A 550 -12.76 -2.10 -16.95
CA VAL A 550 -13.61 -0.99 -17.37
C VAL A 550 -13.23 -0.56 -18.78
N VAL A 551 -14.13 -0.73 -19.75
CA VAL A 551 -13.91 -0.23 -21.12
C VAL A 551 -13.90 1.29 -21.08
N THR A 552 -12.74 1.88 -21.30
CA THR A 552 -12.61 3.33 -21.35
C THR A 552 -13.19 3.83 -22.67
N ALA A 553 -14.27 4.60 -22.59
CA ALA A 553 -14.88 5.19 -23.78
C ALA A 553 -13.84 6.08 -24.49
N THR A 554 -13.34 5.63 -25.62
CA THR A 554 -12.69 6.51 -26.57
C THR A 554 -13.80 7.22 -27.32
N ASP A 555 -13.78 8.54 -27.37
CA ASP A 555 -14.56 9.26 -28.40
C ASP A 555 -14.27 8.56 -29.73
N SER A 556 -15.30 8.02 -30.36
CA SER A 556 -15.17 7.27 -31.61
C SER A 556 -14.50 8.10 -32.71
N GLN A 557 -14.38 9.40 -32.53
CA GLN A 557 -13.72 10.35 -33.40
C GLN A 557 -12.24 10.61 -33.04
N SER A 558 -11.77 10.23 -31.83
CA SER A 558 -10.37 10.40 -31.45
C SER A 558 -9.53 9.17 -31.78
N PRO A 559 -8.51 9.30 -32.66
CA PRO A 559 -7.58 8.22 -32.93
C PRO A 559 -6.66 7.92 -31.76
N ASP A 560 -6.68 8.77 -30.73
CA ASP A 560 -5.82 8.66 -29.53
C ASP A 560 -6.50 7.88 -28.41
N ARG A 561 -6.21 6.58 -28.33
CA ARG A 561 -6.75 5.67 -27.31
C ARG A 561 -6.42 6.10 -25.86
N ARG A 562 -5.36 6.90 -25.67
CA ARG A 562 -4.92 7.38 -24.36
C ARG A 562 -5.85 8.42 -23.74
N SER A 563 -6.65 9.11 -24.57
CA SER A 563 -7.63 10.09 -24.09
C SER A 563 -8.70 9.43 -23.21
N GLY A 564 -9.15 8.22 -23.57
CA GLY A 564 -10.09 7.46 -22.75
C GLY A 564 -9.50 7.12 -21.38
N LEU A 565 -8.22 6.70 -21.34
CA LEU A 565 -7.52 6.42 -20.09
C LEU A 565 -7.32 7.68 -19.23
N ALA A 566 -6.98 8.80 -19.86
CA ALA A 566 -6.84 10.09 -19.17
C ALA A 566 -8.17 10.56 -18.55
N ASN A 567 -9.27 10.41 -19.26
CA ASN A 567 -10.60 10.76 -18.73
C ASN A 567 -11.01 9.83 -17.59
N TRP A 568 -10.69 8.53 -17.67
CA TRP A 568 -11.00 7.56 -16.62
C TRP A 568 -10.32 7.88 -15.28
N LEU A 569 -9.18 8.58 -15.27
CA LEU A 569 -8.47 8.92 -14.01
C LEU A 569 -9.34 9.69 -13.01
N THR A 570 -10.32 10.46 -13.47
CA THR A 570 -11.17 11.32 -12.64
C THR A 570 -12.62 10.85 -12.57
N THR A 571 -12.92 9.63 -13.04
CA THR A 571 -14.25 9.03 -12.88
C THR A 571 -14.42 8.35 -11.53
N ASP A 572 -15.66 8.15 -11.12
CA ASP A 572 -16.00 7.45 -9.86
C ASP A 572 -15.59 5.96 -9.88
N GLU A 573 -15.42 5.37 -11.06
CA GLU A 573 -14.90 4.01 -11.19
C GLU A 573 -13.40 3.90 -10.84
N ASN A 574 -12.66 5.01 -10.89
CA ASN A 574 -11.25 5.03 -10.52
C ASN A 574 -11.06 5.32 -9.03
N GLN A 575 -10.87 4.27 -8.25
CA GLN A 575 -10.61 4.36 -6.81
C GLN A 575 -9.13 4.58 -6.47
N PHE A 576 -8.23 4.60 -7.46
CA PHE A 576 -6.77 4.55 -7.22
C PHE A 576 -6.10 5.92 -7.27
N PHE A 577 -6.38 6.75 -8.28
CA PHE A 577 -5.60 7.95 -8.58
C PHE A 577 -5.51 8.93 -7.40
N ALA A 578 -6.64 9.31 -6.84
CA ALA A 578 -6.65 10.23 -5.70
C ALA A 578 -6.01 9.60 -4.46
N ARG A 579 -6.37 8.34 -4.13
CA ARG A 579 -5.84 7.63 -2.97
C ARG A 579 -4.32 7.41 -3.05
N SER A 580 -3.80 6.99 -4.20
CA SER A 580 -2.35 6.77 -4.37
C SER A 580 -1.56 8.08 -4.30
N THR A 581 -2.12 9.16 -4.85
CA THR A 581 -1.48 10.49 -4.81
C THR A 581 -1.40 11.01 -3.38
N VAL A 582 -2.50 10.99 -2.63
CA VAL A 582 -2.50 11.47 -1.24
C VAL A 582 -1.69 10.57 -0.30
N ASN A 583 -1.65 9.26 -0.55
CA ASN A 583 -0.80 8.33 0.20
C ASN A 583 0.70 8.64 -0.01
N ARG A 584 1.10 9.00 -1.24
CA ARG A 584 2.47 9.43 -1.54
C ARG A 584 2.80 10.77 -0.87
N ILE A 585 1.88 11.74 -0.88
CA ILE A 585 2.04 13.01 -0.16
C ILE A 585 2.20 12.73 1.34
N TRP A 586 1.33 11.91 1.92
CA TRP A 586 1.38 11.49 3.32
C TRP A 586 2.72 10.84 3.69
N TYR A 587 3.17 9.86 2.90
CA TYR A 587 4.46 9.20 3.09
C TYR A 587 5.64 10.18 3.13
N HIS A 588 5.67 11.14 2.21
CA HIS A 588 6.76 12.11 2.16
C HIS A 588 6.82 13.00 3.42
N LEU A 589 5.68 13.31 4.01
CA LEU A 589 5.59 14.13 5.22
C LEU A 589 5.73 13.31 6.51
N MET A 590 5.08 12.15 6.59
CA MET A 590 5.02 11.32 7.80
C MET A 590 6.15 10.29 7.90
N GLY A 591 6.71 9.86 6.76
CA GLY A 591 7.79 8.86 6.69
C GLY A 591 7.30 7.43 6.51
N GLN A 592 5.99 7.21 6.54
CA GLN A 592 5.32 5.93 6.27
C GLN A 592 3.97 6.21 5.59
N GLY A 593 3.58 5.37 4.64
CA GLY A 593 2.28 5.46 3.98
C GLY A 593 1.12 4.99 4.87
N ILE A 594 -0.09 5.41 4.54
CA ILE A 594 -1.31 4.80 5.07
C ILE A 594 -1.49 3.40 4.45
N VAL A 595 -1.09 3.28 3.17
CA VAL A 595 -0.79 2.01 2.48
C VAL A 595 0.72 1.92 2.33
N GLU A 596 1.34 0.83 2.79
CA GLU A 596 2.80 0.62 2.74
C GLU A 596 3.11 -0.78 2.23
N PRO A 597 3.93 -0.98 1.17
CA PRO A 597 4.60 0.04 0.33
C PRO A 597 3.64 0.97 -0.41
N ILE A 598 4.04 2.23 -0.61
CA ILE A 598 3.15 3.30 -1.09
C ILE A 598 2.65 3.15 -2.53
N ASP A 599 3.30 2.31 -3.32
CA ASP A 599 2.98 1.97 -4.71
C ASP A 599 2.46 0.54 -4.86
N ASP A 600 1.89 -0.01 -3.76
CA ASP A 600 1.40 -1.39 -3.70
C ASP A 600 -0.05 -1.43 -3.16
N PHE A 601 -0.92 -0.67 -3.82
CA PHE A 601 -2.36 -0.69 -3.58
C PHE A 601 -2.93 -2.00 -4.10
N ARG A 602 -3.25 -2.89 -3.18
CA ARG A 602 -3.86 -4.20 -3.46
C ARG A 602 -4.74 -4.64 -2.30
N ARG A 603 -5.68 -5.53 -2.58
CA ARG A 603 -6.62 -6.05 -1.57
C ARG A 603 -5.90 -6.72 -0.39
N SER A 604 -4.80 -7.40 -0.66
CA SER A 604 -3.97 -8.03 0.39
C SER A 604 -3.11 -7.05 1.20
N ASN A 605 -3.12 -5.76 0.86
CA ASN A 605 -2.39 -4.70 1.55
C ASN A 605 -3.34 -3.54 1.90
N PRO A 606 -4.28 -3.75 2.84
CA PRO A 606 -5.26 -2.72 3.18
C PRO A 606 -4.62 -1.54 3.89
N PRO A 607 -5.18 -0.33 3.75
CA PRO A 607 -4.74 0.85 4.47
C PRO A 607 -4.84 0.66 5.98
N SER A 608 -3.86 1.19 6.73
CA SER A 608 -3.87 1.18 8.20
C SER A 608 -5.00 2.01 8.81
N ASN A 609 -5.46 3.01 8.08
CA ASN A 609 -6.61 3.84 8.43
C ASN A 609 -7.37 4.22 7.14
N PRO A 610 -8.38 3.41 6.72
CA PRO A 610 -9.14 3.64 5.50
C PRO A 610 -9.86 4.98 5.47
N GLU A 611 -10.47 5.36 6.60
CA GLU A 611 -11.24 6.59 6.73
C GLU A 611 -10.35 7.82 6.54
N LEU A 612 -9.12 7.77 7.04
CA LEU A 612 -8.11 8.82 6.82
C LEU A 612 -7.70 8.91 5.34
N LEU A 613 -7.49 7.77 4.69
CA LEU A 613 -7.14 7.75 3.28
C LEU A 613 -8.26 8.33 2.42
N ASP A 614 -9.51 7.99 2.73
CA ASP A 614 -10.69 8.47 2.03
C ASP A 614 -10.93 9.97 2.27
N LEU A 615 -10.74 10.45 3.51
CA LEU A 615 -10.77 11.87 3.83
C LEU A 615 -9.77 12.68 2.98
N LEU A 616 -8.51 12.23 2.94
CA LEU A 616 -7.46 12.91 2.19
C LEU A 616 -7.73 12.88 0.68
N ALA A 617 -8.20 11.74 0.15
CA ALA A 617 -8.57 11.60 -1.25
C ALA A 617 -9.75 12.51 -1.63
N SER A 618 -10.80 12.55 -0.81
CA SER A 618 -11.95 13.44 -1.00
C SER A 618 -11.52 14.91 -0.98
N ARG A 619 -10.69 15.30 0.00
CA ARG A 619 -10.16 16.66 0.07
C ARG A 619 -9.33 17.04 -1.16
N PHE A 620 -8.49 16.13 -1.66
CA PHE A 620 -7.70 16.33 -2.87
C PHE A 620 -8.58 16.55 -4.10
N ILE A 621 -9.69 15.79 -4.23
CA ILE A 621 -10.67 15.97 -5.31
C ILE A 621 -11.41 17.33 -5.17
N GLU A 622 -11.89 17.66 -3.98
CA GLU A 622 -12.57 18.93 -3.69
C GLU A 622 -11.72 20.16 -4.00
N GLU A 623 -10.40 20.09 -3.74
CA GLU A 623 -9.43 21.15 -4.05
C GLU A 623 -8.98 21.13 -5.53
N GLY A 624 -9.69 20.39 -6.39
CA GLY A 624 -9.40 20.31 -7.82
C GLY A 624 -8.05 19.67 -8.11
N TYR A 625 -7.72 18.57 -7.40
CA TYR A 625 -6.49 17.78 -7.55
C TYR A 625 -5.19 18.56 -7.30
N ARG A 626 -5.21 19.57 -6.42
CA ARG A 626 -4.05 20.38 -6.06
C ARG A 626 -3.31 19.80 -4.86
N VAL A 627 -1.97 19.81 -4.93
CA VAL A 627 -1.12 19.21 -3.89
C VAL A 627 -1.00 20.11 -2.67
N ARG A 628 -0.85 21.42 -2.87
CA ARG A 628 -0.56 22.38 -1.80
C ARG A 628 -1.59 22.37 -0.67
N PRO A 629 -2.91 22.38 -0.92
CA PRO A 629 -3.92 22.35 0.14
C PRO A 629 -3.86 21.07 0.99
N VAL A 630 -3.54 19.91 0.38
CA VAL A 630 -3.39 18.64 1.11
C VAL A 630 -2.15 18.67 1.99
N VAL A 631 -1.02 19.17 1.47
CA VAL A 631 0.22 19.36 2.25
C VAL A 631 -0.05 20.29 3.43
N GLU A 632 -0.69 21.43 3.20
CA GLU A 632 -1.04 22.40 4.25
C GLU A 632 -1.90 21.78 5.34
N MET A 633 -2.93 20.99 4.97
CA MET A 633 -3.81 20.29 5.91
C MET A 633 -3.02 19.30 6.78
N ILE A 634 -2.10 18.52 6.18
CA ILE A 634 -1.30 17.53 6.91
C ILE A 634 -0.33 18.23 7.87
N LEU A 635 0.40 19.25 7.42
CA LEU A 635 1.38 19.99 8.24
C LEU A 635 0.74 20.71 9.43
N ASN A 636 -0.51 21.16 9.29
CA ASN A 636 -1.28 21.79 10.35
C ASN A 636 -1.88 20.79 11.34
N SER A 637 -1.92 19.46 11.03
CA SER A 637 -2.47 18.47 11.97
C SER A 637 -1.62 18.33 13.23
N SER A 638 -2.26 18.09 14.36
CA SER A 638 -1.58 17.70 15.60
C SER A 638 -0.80 16.39 15.43
N THR A 639 -1.28 15.49 14.59
CA THR A 639 -0.62 14.21 14.23
C THR A 639 0.76 14.44 13.62
N TYR A 640 0.90 15.37 12.66
CA TYR A 640 2.21 15.75 12.12
C TYR A 640 3.11 16.42 13.17
N GLN A 641 2.51 17.20 14.06
CA GLN A 641 3.21 17.98 15.07
C GLN A 641 3.53 17.22 16.36
N LEU A 642 3.29 15.91 16.43
CA LEU A 642 3.69 15.08 17.58
C LEU A 642 5.21 15.08 17.78
N SER A 643 5.63 14.88 19.03
CA SER A 643 7.03 14.75 19.44
C SER A 643 7.58 13.38 19.04
N SER A 644 8.81 13.36 18.54
CA SER A 644 9.58 12.13 18.31
C SER A 644 10.37 11.68 19.55
N ARG A 645 10.45 12.50 20.60
CA ARG A 645 11.29 12.26 21.79
C ARG A 645 10.56 11.52 22.91
N ASP A 646 9.22 11.63 22.97
CA ASP A 646 8.42 11.15 24.10
C ASP A 646 7.87 9.74 23.92
N THR A 647 8.25 9.05 22.86
CA THR A 647 7.74 7.72 22.57
C THR A 647 8.49 6.64 23.30
N VAL A 648 7.88 6.13 24.37
CA VAL A 648 8.29 4.87 25.02
C VAL A 648 7.33 3.75 24.57
N VAL A 649 7.21 3.51 23.26
CA VAL A 649 6.63 2.26 22.79
C VAL A 649 7.78 1.29 22.56
N GLN A 650 8.07 0.47 23.58
CA GLN A 650 9.10 -0.56 23.51
C GLN A 650 8.46 -1.93 23.31
N GLY A 651 9.19 -2.86 22.71
CA GLY A 651 8.77 -4.25 22.54
C GLY A 651 7.99 -4.52 21.26
N GLU A 652 7.20 -5.60 21.28
CA GLU A 652 6.46 -6.14 20.12
C GLU A 652 5.49 -5.15 19.45
N ARG A 653 5.03 -4.12 20.18
CA ARG A 653 4.12 -3.10 19.66
C ARG A 653 4.81 -1.89 18.99
N ALA A 654 6.15 -1.86 18.91
CA ALA A 654 6.87 -0.75 18.28
C ALA A 654 6.55 -0.60 16.78
N ALA A 655 6.39 -1.71 16.07
CA ALA A 655 5.98 -1.72 14.65
C ALA A 655 4.55 -1.18 14.47
N ASP A 656 3.62 -1.58 15.36
CA ASP A 656 2.25 -1.08 15.36
C ASP A 656 2.20 0.42 15.64
N ALA A 657 3.02 0.91 16.56
CA ALA A 657 3.09 2.33 16.90
C ALA A 657 3.46 3.21 15.69
N SER A 658 4.40 2.75 14.87
CA SER A 658 4.77 3.46 13.64
C SER A 658 3.65 3.40 12.59
N ARG A 659 3.04 2.23 12.39
CA ARG A 659 1.94 1.99 11.44
C ARG A 659 0.71 2.89 11.71
N TYR A 660 0.44 3.21 12.98
CA TYR A 660 -0.70 4.02 13.40
C TYR A 660 -0.31 5.45 13.83
N PHE A 661 0.85 5.93 13.42
CA PHE A 661 1.30 7.32 13.58
C PHE A 661 1.30 7.83 15.04
N VAL A 662 1.65 6.97 15.98
CA VAL A 662 1.72 7.31 17.42
C VAL A 662 2.76 8.38 17.70
N ALA A 663 3.81 8.41 16.90
CA ALA A 663 4.84 9.44 16.89
C ALA A 663 5.46 9.56 15.48
N PRO A 664 6.09 10.69 15.16
CA PRO A 664 6.84 10.83 13.91
C PRO A 664 8.00 9.85 13.83
N ILE A 665 8.21 9.30 12.63
CA ILE A 665 9.34 8.42 12.35
C ILE A 665 10.61 9.25 12.24
N VAL A 666 11.61 8.90 13.05
CA VAL A 666 12.96 9.47 12.96
C VAL A 666 13.69 8.78 11.80
N ARG A 667 14.18 9.55 10.85
CA ARG A 667 14.86 9.03 9.65
C ARG A 667 16.08 9.87 9.30
N LEU A 668 17.06 9.27 8.62
CA LEU A 668 18.19 9.97 8.06
C LEU A 668 17.71 10.99 7.00
N LEU A 669 18.29 12.18 6.98
CA LEU A 669 18.06 13.14 5.91
C LEU A 669 18.58 12.58 4.59
N THR A 670 17.98 12.98 3.47
CA THR A 670 18.50 12.61 2.14
C THR A 670 19.85 13.23 1.86
N ALA A 671 20.60 12.64 0.94
CA ALA A 671 21.92 13.15 0.52
C ALA A 671 21.89 14.64 0.16
N GLU A 672 20.82 15.02 -0.55
CA GLU A 672 20.60 16.41 -0.98
C GLU A 672 20.34 17.33 0.23
N GLN A 673 19.47 16.89 1.16
CA GLN A 673 19.13 17.67 2.34
C GLN A 673 20.33 17.87 3.27
N ILE A 674 21.17 16.83 3.48
CA ILE A 674 22.37 16.94 4.29
C ILE A 674 23.35 17.95 3.66
N LEU A 675 23.60 17.83 2.36
CA LEU A 675 24.56 18.68 1.65
C LEU A 675 24.11 20.16 1.64
N ASP A 676 22.81 20.39 1.39
CA ASP A 676 22.24 21.75 1.41
C ASP A 676 22.17 22.30 2.85
N ALA A 677 21.92 21.45 3.86
CA ALA A 677 21.97 21.85 5.26
C ALA A 677 23.39 22.26 5.69
N ILE A 678 24.44 21.54 5.26
CA ILE A 678 25.83 21.95 5.49
C ILE A 678 26.12 23.32 4.84
N SER A 679 25.65 23.51 3.59
CA SER A 679 25.82 24.76 2.88
C SER A 679 25.08 25.92 3.58
N THR A 680 23.86 25.69 4.08
CA THR A 680 23.09 26.68 4.83
C THR A 680 23.75 27.00 6.18
N ALA A 681 24.21 25.97 6.91
CA ALA A 681 24.85 26.14 8.22
C ALA A 681 26.19 26.92 8.13
N THR A 682 26.98 26.65 7.11
CA THR A 682 28.27 27.33 6.89
C THR A 682 28.14 28.66 6.15
N GLY A 683 27.05 28.86 5.38
CA GLY A 683 26.86 30.01 4.48
C GLY A 683 27.64 29.92 3.16
N ILE A 684 28.35 28.79 2.93
CA ILE A 684 29.14 28.55 1.71
C ILE A 684 28.38 27.57 0.80
N PRO A 685 27.90 28.04 -0.37
CA PRO A 685 27.19 27.17 -1.30
C PRO A 685 28.07 26.03 -1.83
N GLU A 686 27.44 24.95 -2.23
CA GLU A 686 28.11 23.86 -2.97
C GLU A 686 28.29 24.27 -4.43
N VAL A 687 29.32 23.71 -5.07
CA VAL A 687 29.58 23.92 -6.49
C VAL A 687 29.38 22.61 -7.24
N PHE A 688 28.47 22.62 -8.20
CA PHE A 688 28.19 21.48 -9.04
C PHE A 688 28.68 21.73 -10.47
N GLU A 689 29.49 20.83 -11.01
CA GLU A 689 29.99 20.92 -12.38
C GLU A 689 28.83 21.01 -13.39
N GLY A 690 28.84 22.03 -14.23
CA GLY A 690 27.82 22.26 -15.25
C GLY A 690 26.56 22.97 -14.75
N TYR A 691 26.50 23.37 -13.48
CA TYR A 691 25.38 24.14 -12.91
C TYR A 691 25.79 25.57 -12.47
N PRO A 692 24.86 26.50 -12.47
CA PRO A 692 25.11 27.87 -11.97
C PRO A 692 25.54 27.86 -10.49
N LEU A 693 26.34 28.84 -10.08
CA LEU A 693 26.65 29.07 -8.67
C LEU A 693 25.35 29.30 -7.87
N GLY A 694 25.28 28.74 -6.67
CA GLY A 694 24.09 28.82 -5.82
C GLY A 694 23.01 27.80 -6.13
N THR A 695 23.25 26.87 -7.10
CA THR A 695 22.38 25.73 -7.27
C THR A 695 22.47 24.84 -6.02
N THR A 696 21.30 24.49 -5.46
CA THR A 696 21.19 23.56 -4.31
C THR A 696 21.22 22.10 -4.80
N ALA A 697 21.60 21.16 -3.94
CA ALA A 697 21.55 19.73 -4.26
C ALA A 697 20.12 19.25 -4.53
N VAL A 698 19.14 19.80 -3.81
CA VAL A 698 17.69 19.59 -4.05
C VAL A 698 17.26 20.09 -5.44
N GLY A 699 17.88 21.17 -5.93
CA GLY A 699 17.58 21.77 -7.24
C GLY A 699 18.25 21.10 -8.43
N LEU A 700 19.05 20.04 -8.24
CA LEU A 700 19.72 19.34 -9.34
C LEU A 700 18.75 18.56 -10.22
N ALA A 701 18.78 18.82 -11.52
CA ALA A 701 17.92 18.15 -12.49
C ALA A 701 18.22 16.64 -12.62
N GLU A 702 19.52 16.27 -12.56
CA GLU A 702 19.98 14.90 -12.77
C GLU A 702 20.06 14.08 -11.48
N GLY A 703 19.73 12.79 -11.53
CA GLY A 703 20.01 11.82 -10.46
C GLY A 703 21.52 11.50 -10.36
N ASN A 704 22.15 11.19 -11.49
CA ASN A 704 23.55 10.79 -11.56
C ASN A 704 24.51 11.97 -11.77
N VAL A 705 24.66 12.81 -10.76
CA VAL A 705 25.66 13.89 -10.75
C VAL A 705 27.00 13.36 -10.26
N ASN A 706 28.10 13.76 -10.91
CA ASN A 706 29.46 13.36 -10.47
C ASN A 706 29.88 14.14 -9.23
N HIS A 707 29.33 13.77 -8.08
CA HIS A 707 29.61 14.40 -6.80
C HIS A 707 29.87 13.35 -5.72
N LYS A 708 31.03 13.38 -5.08
CA LYS A 708 31.49 12.35 -4.12
C LYS A 708 30.55 12.19 -2.93
N PHE A 709 30.07 13.31 -2.36
CA PHE A 709 29.16 13.29 -1.22
C PHE A 709 27.82 12.66 -1.59
N LEU A 710 27.18 13.11 -2.69
CA LEU A 710 25.91 12.60 -3.13
C LEU A 710 25.94 11.08 -3.43
N LYS A 711 27.08 10.60 -3.97
CA LYS A 711 27.28 9.15 -4.19
C LYS A 711 27.46 8.37 -2.88
N ALA A 712 28.22 8.93 -1.91
CA ALA A 712 28.46 8.30 -0.61
C ALA A 712 27.15 8.18 0.22
N PHE A 713 26.25 9.14 0.04
CA PHE A 713 24.95 9.19 0.71
C PHE A 713 23.80 8.64 -0.14
N THR A 714 24.09 7.78 -1.12
CA THR A 714 23.14 6.97 -1.90
C THR A 714 22.03 7.78 -2.58
N ARG A 715 22.40 8.95 -3.19
CA ARG A 715 21.44 9.65 -4.05
C ARG A 715 20.96 8.74 -5.18
N PRO A 716 19.63 8.60 -5.44
CA PRO A 716 19.10 7.73 -6.47
C PRO A 716 19.56 8.13 -7.87
N ILE A 717 19.90 7.14 -8.69
CA ILE A 717 20.21 7.34 -10.12
C ILE A 717 18.96 7.40 -11.00
N ARG A 718 17.77 7.16 -10.42
CA ARG A 718 16.45 7.21 -11.05
C ARG A 718 16.25 6.17 -12.15
N ASP A 719 16.67 4.94 -11.93
CA ASP A 719 16.49 3.81 -12.84
C ASP A 719 15.20 3.02 -12.58
N VAL A 720 14.65 3.09 -11.38
CA VAL A 720 13.42 2.42 -10.97
C VAL A 720 12.32 3.40 -10.58
N ALA A 721 11.06 3.04 -10.85
CA ALA A 721 9.89 3.87 -10.53
C ALA A 721 9.39 3.60 -9.10
N CYS A 722 10.28 3.70 -8.10
CA CYS A 722 9.95 3.40 -6.71
C CYS A 722 10.56 4.46 -5.79
N ASP A 723 9.77 4.94 -4.84
CA ASP A 723 10.28 5.76 -3.73
C ASP A 723 11.27 4.96 -2.84
N CYS A 724 11.25 3.63 -2.93
CA CYS A 724 12.17 2.71 -2.25
C CYS A 724 13.62 2.73 -2.80
N ALA A 725 13.89 3.47 -3.87
CA ALA A 725 15.25 3.61 -4.44
C ALA A 725 16.21 4.40 -3.52
N ARG A 726 15.70 5.06 -2.48
CA ARG A 726 16.50 5.76 -1.48
C ARG A 726 16.82 4.80 -0.33
N ASP A 727 18.09 4.44 -0.20
CA ASP A 727 18.59 3.69 0.97
C ASP A 727 18.71 4.66 2.15
N THR A 728 18.00 4.36 3.23
CA THR A 728 17.96 5.16 4.46
C THR A 728 18.84 4.58 5.57
N ASP A 729 19.46 3.42 5.36
CA ASP A 729 20.29 2.79 6.37
C ASP A 729 21.67 3.48 6.47
N PRO A 730 22.07 3.91 7.67
CA PRO A 730 23.35 4.56 7.87
C PRO A 730 24.52 3.58 7.64
N THR A 731 25.53 4.02 6.92
CA THR A 731 26.72 3.23 6.62
C THR A 731 27.98 3.80 7.27
N LEU A 732 28.96 2.96 7.56
CA LEU A 732 30.26 3.40 8.07
C LEU A 732 30.96 4.38 7.12
N ASN A 733 30.79 4.20 5.81
CA ASN A 733 31.36 5.10 4.80
C ASN A 733 30.82 6.54 4.91
N GLN A 734 29.52 6.69 5.19
CA GLN A 734 28.89 7.99 5.43
C GLN A 734 29.47 8.69 6.67
N VAL A 735 29.64 7.96 7.78
CA VAL A 735 30.24 8.49 9.01
C VAL A 735 31.68 8.95 8.77
N ILE A 736 32.49 8.11 8.14
CA ILE A 736 33.89 8.46 7.79
C ILE A 736 33.94 9.69 6.89
N HIS A 737 33.00 9.78 5.93
CA HIS A 737 32.95 10.89 5.00
C HIS A 737 32.59 12.22 5.68
N LEU A 738 31.66 12.22 6.64
CA LEU A 738 31.32 13.41 7.42
C LEU A 738 32.49 13.88 8.31
N LEU A 739 33.16 12.95 8.98
CA LEU A 739 34.24 13.25 9.90
C LEU A 739 35.50 13.76 9.20
N ASN A 740 35.81 13.26 8.01
CA ASN A 740 37.11 13.47 7.38
C ASN A 740 37.03 14.18 6.01
N ASN A 741 35.87 14.70 5.59
CA ASN A 741 35.76 15.37 4.28
C ASN A 741 36.39 16.75 4.31
N PRO A 742 37.51 17.01 3.57
CA PRO A 742 38.16 18.30 3.53
C PRO A 742 37.21 19.43 3.08
N SER A 743 36.29 19.15 2.15
CA SER A 743 35.34 20.15 1.66
C SER A 743 34.42 20.70 2.74
N ILE A 744 34.07 19.90 3.76
CA ILE A 744 33.26 20.38 4.90
C ILE A 744 34.11 21.33 5.76
N LEU A 745 35.35 20.95 6.06
CA LEU A 745 36.27 21.78 6.83
C LEU A 745 36.59 23.08 6.08
N ASP A 746 36.86 23.04 4.78
CA ASP A 746 37.12 24.20 3.94
C ASP A 746 35.93 25.18 3.95
N LYS A 747 34.69 24.68 3.96
CA LYS A 747 33.49 25.53 4.08
C LYS A 747 33.40 26.22 5.45
N ILE A 748 33.76 25.52 6.54
CA ILE A 748 33.77 26.10 7.88
C ILE A 748 34.86 27.19 8.00
N ASP A 749 36.05 26.89 7.47
CA ASP A 749 37.24 27.77 7.55
C ASP A 749 37.26 28.92 6.55
N ALA A 750 36.34 28.94 5.58
CA ALA A 750 36.29 29.98 4.58
C ALA A 750 36.11 31.38 5.24
N PRO A 751 36.86 32.41 4.84
CA PRO A 751 36.73 33.74 5.42
C PRO A 751 35.35 34.37 5.26
N ASP A 752 34.64 34.02 4.21
CA ASP A 752 33.28 34.44 3.88
C ASP A 752 32.21 33.47 4.44
N SER A 753 32.62 32.44 5.20
CA SER A 753 31.68 31.61 5.94
C SER A 753 30.96 32.44 7.01
N ARG A 754 29.78 31.94 7.46
CA ARG A 754 29.06 32.58 8.58
C ARG A 754 29.98 32.72 9.81
N LEU A 755 30.74 31.68 10.12
CA LEU A 755 31.69 31.72 11.23
C LEU A 755 32.78 32.80 11.03
N GLY A 756 33.40 32.86 9.85
CA GLY A 756 34.39 33.89 9.49
C GLY A 756 33.82 35.29 9.62
N GLN A 757 32.60 35.52 9.15
CA GLN A 757 31.89 36.80 9.27
C GLN A 757 31.63 37.19 10.73
N TRP A 758 31.14 36.25 11.58
CA TRP A 758 30.87 36.50 13.00
C TRP A 758 32.15 36.80 13.80
N LEU A 759 33.22 36.10 13.47
CA LEU A 759 34.55 36.41 14.05
C LEU A 759 35.06 37.79 13.66
N THR A 760 34.93 38.18 12.37
CA THR A 760 35.33 39.46 11.84
C THR A 760 34.50 40.61 12.43
N GLN A 761 33.21 40.38 12.68
CA GLN A 761 32.31 41.34 13.33
C GLN A 761 32.60 41.52 14.82
N GLY A 762 33.45 40.69 15.41
CA GLY A 762 33.81 40.78 16.81
C GLY A 762 32.71 40.40 17.80
N LEU A 763 31.74 39.56 17.37
CA LEU A 763 30.65 39.14 18.24
C LEU A 763 31.21 38.47 19.51
N ALA A 764 30.48 38.55 20.63
CA ALA A 764 30.85 37.85 21.88
C ALA A 764 30.78 36.33 21.72
N ASP A 765 31.54 35.56 22.49
CA ASP A 765 31.54 34.08 22.43
C ASP A 765 30.13 33.50 22.63
N SER A 766 29.35 34.10 23.52
CA SER A 766 27.96 33.70 23.76
C SER A 766 27.08 33.84 22.52
N GLU A 767 27.24 34.91 21.76
CA GLU A 767 26.47 35.18 20.55
C GLU A 767 26.90 34.25 19.42
N VAL A 768 28.20 33.97 19.29
CA VAL A 768 28.71 33.06 18.27
C VAL A 768 28.25 31.61 18.58
N ILE A 769 28.33 31.18 19.84
CA ILE A 769 27.82 29.85 20.24
C ILE A 769 26.34 29.76 19.89
N GLU A 770 25.50 30.75 20.25
CA GLU A 770 24.08 30.73 19.92
C GLU A 770 23.85 30.70 18.41
N ASN A 771 24.56 31.52 17.65
CA ASN A 771 24.44 31.57 16.19
C ASN A 771 24.84 30.25 15.52
N VAL A 772 25.87 29.55 16.00
CA VAL A 772 26.29 28.24 15.49
C VAL A 772 25.21 27.19 15.75
N TYR A 773 24.58 27.17 16.94
CA TYR A 773 23.46 26.27 17.23
C TYR A 773 22.24 26.59 16.35
N LEU A 774 21.88 27.87 16.21
CA LEU A 774 20.76 28.27 15.34
C LEU A 774 21.02 27.88 13.88
N ALA A 775 22.24 28.09 13.37
CA ALA A 775 22.61 27.74 12.01
C ALA A 775 22.63 26.23 11.72
N THR A 776 22.99 25.43 12.71
CA THR A 776 23.24 24.00 12.51
C THR A 776 22.04 23.17 12.97
N LEU A 777 21.50 23.43 14.16
CA LEU A 777 20.44 22.64 14.78
C LEU A 777 19.08 23.35 14.82
N SER A 778 19.00 24.60 14.31
CA SER A 778 17.75 25.41 14.27
C SER A 778 17.16 25.68 15.67
N ARG A 779 17.98 25.63 16.71
CA ARG A 779 17.59 25.89 18.10
C ARG A 779 18.69 26.59 18.90
N ARG A 780 18.34 27.10 20.06
CA ARG A 780 19.33 27.64 21.00
C ARG A 780 20.04 26.49 21.76
N PRO A 781 21.30 26.72 22.21
CA PRO A 781 22.00 25.78 23.08
C PRO A 781 21.31 25.70 24.44
N THR A 782 21.25 24.52 25.02
CA THR A 782 20.87 24.35 26.41
C THR A 782 21.94 24.93 27.34
N ARG A 783 21.58 25.16 28.61
CA ARG A 783 22.57 25.63 29.60
C ARG A 783 23.77 24.67 29.78
N GLN A 784 23.58 23.39 29.56
CA GLN A 784 24.65 22.38 29.64
C GLN A 784 25.56 22.46 28.41
N GLU A 785 25.00 22.50 27.22
CA GLU A 785 25.74 22.62 25.95
C GLU A 785 26.54 23.91 25.91
N TYR A 786 25.95 25.04 26.35
CA TYR A 786 26.66 26.30 26.47
C TYR A 786 27.88 26.20 27.39
N ARG A 787 27.73 25.55 28.56
CA ARG A 787 28.86 25.36 29.51
C ARG A 787 29.97 24.48 28.91
N ILE A 788 29.62 23.46 28.15
CA ILE A 788 30.58 22.57 27.48
C ILE A 788 31.35 23.34 26.41
N ALA A 789 30.66 24.08 25.54
CA ALA A 789 31.28 24.92 24.50
C ALA A 789 32.22 25.96 25.10
N HIS A 790 31.78 26.68 26.17
CA HIS A 790 32.59 27.69 26.82
C HIS A 790 33.84 27.08 27.53
N LYS A 791 33.74 25.90 28.12
CA LYS A 791 34.89 25.17 28.68
C LYS A 791 35.88 24.77 27.57
N HIS A 792 35.39 24.31 26.43
CA HIS A 792 36.24 23.96 25.28
C HIS A 792 37.00 25.21 24.76
N PHE A 793 36.33 26.35 24.63
CA PHE A 793 36.94 27.58 24.19
C PHE A 793 38.11 28.00 25.11
N LYS A 794 37.94 27.87 26.42
CA LYS A 794 39.02 28.13 27.39
C LYS A 794 40.17 27.12 27.29
N ALA A 795 39.90 25.88 26.94
CA ALA A 795 40.93 24.84 26.88
C ALA A 795 41.78 24.92 25.62
N VAL A 796 41.20 25.28 24.48
CA VAL A 796 41.89 25.40 23.17
C VAL A 796 42.77 26.66 23.10
N GLY A 797 42.31 27.74 23.69
CA GLY A 797 43.04 29.02 23.69
C GLY A 797 43.04 29.81 22.38
N ASP A 798 42.78 29.13 21.27
CA ASP A 798 42.53 29.76 19.96
C ASP A 798 41.01 29.80 19.73
N ARG A 799 40.47 31.00 19.70
CA ARG A 799 39.04 31.25 19.54
C ARG A 799 38.46 30.74 18.23
N ALA A 800 39.17 30.97 17.13
CA ALA A 800 38.70 30.53 15.81
C ALA A 800 38.69 29.01 15.70
N ALA A 801 39.77 28.36 16.19
CA ALA A 801 39.85 26.91 16.26
C ALA A 801 38.74 26.30 17.12
N ALA A 802 38.47 26.83 18.30
CA ALA A 802 37.43 26.33 19.20
C ALA A 802 36.02 26.46 18.59
N MET A 803 35.74 27.51 17.87
CA MET A 803 34.47 27.72 17.18
C MET A 803 34.30 26.79 15.97
N ARG A 804 35.36 26.58 15.19
CA ARG A 804 35.41 25.59 14.11
C ARG A 804 35.09 24.17 14.65
N ASP A 805 35.78 23.78 15.74
CA ASP A 805 35.56 22.50 16.38
C ASP A 805 34.10 22.33 16.82
N LEU A 806 33.49 23.37 17.40
CA LEU A 806 32.08 23.36 17.79
C LEU A 806 31.16 23.14 16.57
N GLN A 807 31.32 23.91 15.50
CA GLN A 807 30.50 23.78 14.32
C GLN A 807 30.66 22.40 13.66
N HIS A 808 31.90 21.93 13.53
CA HIS A 808 32.19 20.58 13.00
C HIS A 808 31.55 19.48 13.85
N ALA A 809 31.65 19.56 15.19
CA ALA A 809 31.00 18.60 16.09
C ALA A 809 29.47 18.59 15.93
N LEU A 810 28.84 19.75 15.77
CA LEU A 810 27.38 19.83 15.60
C LEU A 810 26.93 19.31 14.22
N LEU A 811 27.69 19.52 13.15
CA LEU A 811 27.42 18.94 11.83
C LEU A 811 27.52 17.41 11.81
N ASN A 812 28.24 16.81 12.74
CA ASN A 812 28.37 15.37 12.93
C ASN A 812 27.39 14.80 14.00
N ALA A 813 26.58 15.64 14.61
CA ALA A 813 25.62 15.19 15.60
C ALA A 813 24.41 14.47 14.94
N ASN A 814 23.87 13.43 15.58
CA ASN A 814 22.65 12.77 15.13
C ASN A 814 21.49 13.77 14.93
N GLU A 815 21.39 14.78 15.81
CA GLU A 815 20.36 15.81 15.71
C GLU A 815 20.45 16.64 14.39
N PHE A 816 21.66 16.79 13.83
CA PHE A 816 21.84 17.43 12.53
C PHE A 816 21.46 16.50 11.37
N LEU A 817 21.80 15.22 11.46
CA LEU A 817 21.68 14.24 10.38
C LEU A 817 20.28 13.65 10.25
N LEU A 818 19.48 13.72 11.34
CA LEU A 818 18.18 13.09 11.38
C LEU A 818 17.04 14.12 11.27
N ARG A 819 15.99 13.69 10.62
CA ARG A 819 14.66 14.31 10.69
C ARG A 819 13.95 13.73 11.92
N HIS A 820 13.67 14.54 12.90
CA HIS A 820 13.07 14.12 14.17
C HIS A 820 11.93 15.04 14.60
#